data_0a5cd3d3841af26e3f451b8f6b623506
#
_entry.id   0a5cd3d3841af26e3f451b8f6b623506
#
_cell.length_a   1.000
_cell.length_b   1.000
_cell.length_c   1.000
_cell.angle_alpha   90.00
_cell.angle_beta   90.00
_cell.angle_gamma   90.00
#
_symmetry.space_group_name_H-M   'P 1'
#
loop_
_entity.id
_entity.type
_entity.pdbx_description
1 polymer ?
#
loop_
_entity_poly.entity_id
_entity_poly.type
_entity_poly.pdbx_seq_one_letter_code
_entity_poly.pdbx_strand_id
1 'polypeptide(L)'
;MLNKKQTLRLQTMLGLCLVLFVILLGRMVYLQLWRGEYYTKQSDGNRLRQSRIIAPRGLIFDKDGKELVNNLPGYAVVLQKQPDYKPETLQHISQLLDIPVADIQKKIKESRNYYEPILLKSDLSLELVTKIEEQRRYMPGVMLSVQPIRNYPYKELAVHALGYVGEVSSYEIEKGLFKNIAQGSIVGKSGLEKSYDKVLRGEDGAFMEEVDVAGNVVKHYDSVQPVPGKNLQLTLDFRLQKALEDFTDNHLAYLRRSGLAPRARAAAVVALDPRNGAVRAMVSRPGYDPNLFVHGISSKDWNRINNDDAYPLNNKVISGEYPPGSTFKIVTGSAAFELNKVGLNEPIYDGGFHPLVPTMGNAGGEVLGWLTFISALAMSDNVYFYELGNRVGIDNIAKYARIYGFGEKTGIDLEGESRGLVASKHVKREIWDEDWRLGDTFNAAIGQGFNLTTPMQLAMMLSIVANGGIKYQPYLVDNILNRDGTLFEKPKRAEGKHIDVSQQTIDYMRQGMSATTQEGGTAAYFSQLPKPIAGKTGTAENSHGRDHGLFVAYGPVEDPELVVVCIVEQGGFGSTAAGPIVYKAFEEFFKERGWMPEQEPEKESLNATADSPAVASPAPSTSSATATSTAPAQ
;
A
#
# COMPACT_ATOMS: atom_id res chain seq x y z
N MET A 1 -45.82 -22.35 87.85
CA MET A 1 -44.53 -21.81 88.22
C MET A 1 -43.46 -22.64 87.60
N LEU A 2 -42.60 -22.07 86.76
CA LEU A 2 -41.55 -22.81 86.10
C LEU A 2 -40.47 -23.24 87.11
N ASN A 3 -40.05 -24.51 87.05
CA ASN A 3 -39.04 -25.10 87.95
C ASN A 3 -37.67 -24.40 87.73
N LYS A 4 -36.88 -24.15 88.81
CA LYS A 4 -35.61 -23.42 88.80
C LYS A 4 -34.66 -23.90 87.69
N LYS A 5 -34.68 -25.19 87.33
CA LYS A 5 -33.95 -25.74 86.19
C LYS A 5 -34.45 -25.31 84.81
N GLN A 6 -35.77 -25.10 84.71
CA GLN A 6 -36.39 -24.63 83.45
C GLN A 6 -36.14 -23.15 83.22
N THR A 7 -36.15 -22.32 84.27
CA THR A 7 -35.78 -20.89 84.18
C THR A 7 -34.32 -20.71 83.82
N LEU A 8 -33.40 -21.50 84.34
CA LEU A 8 -32.01 -21.45 84.01
C LEU A 8 -31.76 -21.85 82.54
N ARG A 9 -32.40 -22.88 82.04
CA ARG A 9 -32.36 -23.29 80.62
C ARG A 9 -32.93 -22.22 79.73
N LEU A 10 -33.99 -21.55 80.11
CA LEU A 10 -34.57 -20.45 79.33
C LEU A 10 -33.66 -19.24 79.28
N GLN A 11 -32.99 -18.89 80.40
CA GLN A 11 -31.99 -17.82 80.47
C GLN A 11 -30.76 -18.13 79.66
N THR A 12 -30.23 -19.37 79.64
CA THR A 12 -29.11 -19.78 78.83
C THR A 12 -29.47 -19.78 77.35
N MET A 13 -30.66 -20.23 76.96
CA MET A 13 -31.15 -20.14 75.59
C MET A 13 -31.30 -18.66 75.13
N LEU A 14 -31.86 -17.82 75.99
CA LEU A 14 -32.04 -16.40 75.71
C LEU A 14 -30.69 -15.72 75.55
N GLY A 15 -29.68 -16.05 76.41
CA GLY A 15 -28.30 -15.57 76.28
C GLY A 15 -27.64 -16.02 74.99
N LEU A 16 -27.82 -17.30 74.62
CA LEU A 16 -27.28 -17.83 73.35
C LEU A 16 -27.91 -17.12 72.11
N CYS A 17 -29.23 -16.92 72.14
CA CYS A 17 -29.92 -16.15 71.08
C CYS A 17 -29.45 -14.73 71.02
N LEU A 18 -29.17 -14.06 72.14
CA LEU A 18 -28.69 -12.70 72.18
C LEU A 18 -27.25 -12.61 71.59
N VAL A 19 -26.38 -13.57 71.93
CA VAL A 19 -25.03 -13.66 71.36
C VAL A 19 -25.09 -13.89 69.86
N LEU A 20 -25.91 -14.81 69.37
CA LEU A 20 -26.11 -15.04 67.96
C LEU A 20 -26.65 -13.79 67.24
N PHE A 21 -27.59 -13.09 67.88
CA PHE A 21 -28.10 -11.83 67.31
C PHE A 21 -27.04 -10.75 67.21
N VAL A 22 -26.19 -10.59 68.22
CA VAL A 22 -25.05 -9.63 68.19
C VAL A 22 -24.04 -9.99 67.11
N ILE A 23 -23.75 -11.29 66.90
CA ILE A 23 -22.87 -11.75 65.81
C ILE A 23 -23.49 -11.45 64.47
N LEU A 24 -24.78 -11.70 64.26
CA LEU A 24 -25.49 -11.38 63.03
C LEU A 24 -25.53 -9.86 62.77
N LEU A 25 -25.79 -9.08 63.80
CA LEU A 25 -25.80 -7.62 63.72
C LEU A 25 -24.42 -7.07 63.38
N GLY A 26 -23.36 -7.58 64.02
CA GLY A 26 -21.95 -7.24 63.68
C GLY A 26 -21.59 -7.64 62.25
N ARG A 27 -22.07 -8.81 61.77
CA ARG A 27 -21.87 -9.23 60.38
C ARG A 27 -22.62 -8.34 59.39
N MET A 28 -23.83 -7.92 59.74
CA MET A 28 -24.64 -7.01 58.91
C MET A 28 -24.02 -5.62 58.82
N VAL A 29 -23.52 -5.07 59.93
CA VAL A 29 -22.76 -3.82 59.99
C VAL A 29 -21.48 -3.94 59.12
N TYR A 30 -20.72 -5.04 59.25
CA TYR A 30 -19.56 -5.30 58.43
C TYR A 30 -19.88 -5.33 56.93
N LEU A 31 -20.95 -6.03 56.52
CA LEU A 31 -21.37 -6.14 55.13
C LEU A 31 -21.91 -4.84 54.56
N GLN A 32 -22.66 -4.06 55.34
CA GLN A 32 -23.31 -2.84 54.87
C GLN A 32 -22.43 -1.61 54.97
N LEU A 33 -21.62 -1.45 56.01
CA LEU A 33 -20.77 -0.25 56.20
C LEU A 33 -19.34 -0.46 55.69
N TRP A 34 -18.70 -1.58 55.99
CA TRP A 34 -17.30 -1.82 55.60
C TRP A 34 -17.15 -2.41 54.18
N ARG A 35 -18.04 -3.27 53.80
CA ARG A 35 -18.08 -3.95 52.49
C ARG A 35 -19.22 -3.46 51.60
N GLY A 36 -20.05 -2.52 52.05
CA GLY A 36 -21.23 -2.03 51.33
C GLY A 36 -20.88 -1.52 49.94
N GLU A 37 -19.87 -0.68 49.82
CA GLU A 37 -19.41 -0.15 48.54
C GLU A 37 -18.91 -1.24 47.57
N TYR A 38 -18.24 -2.27 48.10
CA TYR A 38 -17.81 -3.42 47.30
C TYR A 38 -19.00 -4.23 46.76
N TYR A 39 -19.99 -4.51 47.61
CA TYR A 39 -21.19 -5.27 47.17
C TYR A 39 -22.12 -4.45 46.30
N THR A 40 -22.20 -3.13 46.50
CA THR A 40 -22.93 -2.24 45.60
C THR A 40 -22.28 -2.23 44.22
N LYS A 41 -20.96 -2.05 44.12
CA LYS A 41 -20.23 -2.15 42.84
C LYS A 41 -20.43 -3.51 42.16
N GLN A 42 -20.44 -4.59 42.91
CA GLN A 42 -20.67 -5.94 42.38
C GLN A 42 -22.12 -6.13 41.91
N SER A 43 -23.10 -5.60 42.66
CA SER A 43 -24.51 -5.61 42.28
C SER A 43 -24.76 -4.74 41.04
N ASP A 44 -24.18 -3.54 40.98
CA ASP A 44 -24.29 -2.66 39.83
C ASP A 44 -23.60 -3.29 38.60
N GLY A 45 -22.47 -3.94 38.77
CA GLY A 45 -21.79 -4.69 37.70
C GLY A 45 -22.63 -5.88 37.18
N ASN A 46 -23.50 -6.48 37.98
CA ASN A 46 -24.41 -7.55 37.55
C ASN A 46 -25.71 -7.02 36.93
N ARG A 47 -26.10 -5.79 37.25
CA ARG A 47 -27.38 -5.19 36.84
C ARG A 47 -27.22 -4.22 35.70
N LEU A 48 -26.09 -3.46 35.68
CA LEU A 48 -25.81 -2.47 34.67
C LEU A 48 -24.98 -3.10 33.56
N ARG A 49 -25.51 -3.05 32.35
CA ARG A 49 -24.86 -3.48 31.13
C ARG A 49 -24.41 -2.26 30.33
N GLN A 50 -23.16 -2.23 29.99
CA GLN A 50 -22.65 -1.24 29.07
C GLN A 50 -22.56 -1.86 27.66
N SER A 51 -23.37 -1.35 26.74
CA SER A 51 -23.34 -1.74 25.33
C SER A 51 -22.62 -0.66 24.53
N ARG A 52 -21.68 -1.08 23.70
CA ARG A 52 -20.86 -0.21 22.87
C ARG A 52 -21.62 0.25 21.63
N ILE A 53 -21.54 1.54 21.30
CA ILE A 53 -22.04 2.10 20.04
C ILE A 53 -20.82 2.35 19.16
N ILE A 54 -20.68 1.58 18.09
CA ILE A 54 -19.51 1.67 17.21
C ILE A 54 -19.55 2.98 16.44
N ALA A 55 -18.46 3.76 16.52
CA ALA A 55 -18.31 4.99 15.77
C ALA A 55 -18.16 4.71 14.27
N PRO A 56 -18.86 5.44 13.40
CA PRO A 56 -18.60 5.39 11.98
C PRO A 56 -17.18 5.86 11.68
N ARG A 57 -16.45 5.07 10.88
CA ARG A 57 -15.10 5.40 10.44
C ARG A 57 -15.14 6.56 9.44
N GLY A 58 -14.16 7.45 9.44
CA GLY A 58 -14.06 8.57 8.51
C GLY A 58 -14.05 8.12 7.04
N LEU A 59 -14.58 8.94 6.16
CA LEU A 59 -14.59 8.71 4.71
C LEU A 59 -13.23 9.05 4.11
N ILE A 60 -12.92 8.46 2.94
CA ILE A 60 -11.73 8.81 2.18
C ILE A 60 -12.15 9.29 0.81
N PHE A 61 -11.72 10.49 0.44
CA PHE A 61 -12.03 11.17 -0.81
C PHE A 61 -10.79 11.32 -1.67
N ASP A 62 -10.98 11.39 -2.98
CA ASP A 62 -9.93 11.80 -3.92
C ASP A 62 -9.69 13.33 -3.85
N LYS A 63 -8.85 13.85 -4.77
CA LYS A 63 -8.52 15.29 -4.84
C LYS A 63 -9.75 16.19 -5.10
N ASP A 64 -10.75 15.67 -5.80
CA ASP A 64 -11.95 16.39 -6.24
C ASP A 64 -13.16 16.14 -5.34
N GLY A 65 -13.01 15.40 -4.25
CA GLY A 65 -14.09 15.10 -3.29
C GLY A 65 -14.91 13.86 -3.65
N LYS A 66 -14.45 13.02 -4.58
CA LYS A 66 -15.12 11.76 -4.90
C LYS A 66 -14.84 10.73 -3.80
N GLU A 67 -15.88 10.09 -3.30
CA GLU A 67 -15.75 9.04 -2.29
C GLU A 67 -15.04 7.81 -2.84
N LEU A 68 -13.86 7.50 -2.28
CA LEU A 68 -13.10 6.29 -2.57
C LEU A 68 -13.43 5.16 -1.59
N VAL A 69 -13.68 5.51 -0.32
CA VAL A 69 -14.02 4.57 0.75
C VAL A 69 -15.09 5.18 1.63
N ASN A 70 -16.15 4.41 1.90
CA ASN A 70 -17.28 4.86 2.73
C ASN A 70 -17.70 3.78 3.76
N ASN A 71 -18.84 4.00 4.42
CA ASN A 71 -19.42 3.03 5.32
C ASN A 71 -20.88 2.78 4.92
N LEU A 72 -21.27 1.52 4.86
CA LEU A 72 -22.66 1.10 4.66
C LEU A 72 -23.27 0.69 6.01
N PRO A 73 -24.55 0.98 6.26
CA PRO A 73 -25.25 0.38 7.37
C PRO A 73 -25.41 -1.12 7.11
N GLY A 74 -24.95 -1.94 8.04
CA GLY A 74 -25.05 -3.38 7.94
C GLY A 74 -25.58 -3.99 9.23
N TYR A 75 -26.20 -5.15 9.12
CA TYR A 75 -26.67 -5.93 10.26
C TYR A 75 -25.56 -6.87 10.72
N ALA A 76 -25.39 -6.97 12.04
CA ALA A 76 -24.47 -7.90 12.67
C ALA A 76 -25.20 -8.75 13.70
N VAL A 77 -24.79 -10.01 13.83
CA VAL A 77 -25.20 -10.87 14.93
C VAL A 77 -24.16 -10.77 16.02
N VAL A 78 -24.62 -10.40 17.20
CA VAL A 78 -23.82 -10.41 18.42
C VAL A 78 -24.40 -11.40 19.42
N LEU A 79 -23.51 -12.04 20.18
CA LEU A 79 -23.88 -13.01 21.21
C LEU A 79 -23.55 -12.43 22.59
N GLN A 80 -24.56 -12.22 23.41
CA GLN A 80 -24.37 -11.86 24.80
C GLN A 80 -23.82 -13.04 25.57
N LYS A 81 -22.70 -12.88 26.26
CA LYS A 81 -22.08 -13.94 27.04
C LYS A 81 -23.01 -14.40 28.16
N GLN A 82 -23.17 -15.70 28.29
CA GLN A 82 -23.97 -16.34 29.35
C GLN A 82 -23.07 -17.30 30.14
N PRO A 83 -23.40 -17.62 31.40
CA PRO A 83 -22.62 -18.54 32.21
C PRO A 83 -22.48 -19.91 31.56
N ASP A 84 -23.56 -20.42 30.98
CA ASP A 84 -23.59 -21.71 30.29
C ASP A 84 -24.46 -21.63 29.03
N TYR A 85 -23.95 -22.21 27.92
CA TYR A 85 -24.72 -22.42 26.69
C TYR A 85 -25.05 -23.89 26.53
N LYS A 86 -26.31 -24.18 26.27
CA LYS A 86 -26.71 -25.55 25.88
C LYS A 86 -26.04 -25.92 24.56
N PRO A 87 -25.50 -27.13 24.41
CA PRO A 87 -24.89 -27.59 23.17
C PRO A 87 -25.78 -27.41 21.94
N GLU A 88 -27.11 -27.65 22.11
CA GLU A 88 -28.12 -27.50 21.06
C GLU A 88 -28.19 -26.02 20.57
N THR A 89 -28.06 -25.05 21.47
CA THR A 89 -28.09 -23.63 21.15
C THR A 89 -26.88 -23.25 20.27
N LEU A 90 -25.69 -23.71 20.65
CA LEU A 90 -24.49 -23.45 19.84
C LEU A 90 -24.52 -24.13 18.47
N GLN A 91 -25.06 -25.35 18.40
CA GLN A 91 -25.29 -26.04 17.13
C GLN A 91 -26.28 -25.29 16.25
N HIS A 92 -27.37 -24.78 16.82
CA HIS A 92 -28.38 -24.03 16.08
C HIS A 92 -27.82 -22.72 15.53
N ILE A 93 -27.05 -21.97 16.35
CA ILE A 93 -26.32 -20.76 15.90
C ILE A 93 -25.34 -21.12 14.80
N SER A 94 -24.58 -22.19 14.95
CA SER A 94 -23.61 -22.69 13.97
C SER A 94 -24.24 -22.97 12.61
N GLN A 95 -25.36 -23.71 12.60
CA GLN A 95 -26.07 -24.04 11.37
C GLN A 95 -26.69 -22.82 10.69
N LEU A 96 -27.25 -21.89 11.45
CA LEU A 96 -27.92 -20.71 10.92
C LEU A 96 -26.93 -19.70 10.35
N LEU A 97 -25.78 -19.53 11.01
CA LEU A 97 -24.75 -18.55 10.62
C LEU A 97 -23.67 -19.12 9.70
N ASP A 98 -23.65 -20.46 9.51
CA ASP A 98 -22.58 -21.17 8.81
C ASP A 98 -21.19 -20.89 9.43
N ILE A 99 -21.11 -21.02 10.77
CA ILE A 99 -19.88 -20.84 11.54
C ILE A 99 -19.63 -22.11 12.36
N PRO A 100 -18.45 -22.74 12.29
CA PRO A 100 -18.14 -23.92 13.10
C PRO A 100 -18.34 -23.67 14.60
N VAL A 101 -18.93 -24.62 15.32
CA VAL A 101 -19.16 -24.53 16.79
C VAL A 101 -17.84 -24.23 17.51
N ALA A 102 -16.73 -24.82 17.06
CA ALA A 102 -15.41 -24.58 17.65
C ALA A 102 -14.99 -23.11 17.60
N ASP A 103 -15.31 -22.42 16.50
CA ASP A 103 -14.97 -20.98 16.34
C ASP A 103 -15.84 -20.10 17.22
N ILE A 104 -17.13 -20.45 17.37
CA ILE A 104 -18.03 -19.76 18.31
C ILE A 104 -17.51 -19.93 19.75
N GLN A 105 -17.16 -21.15 20.15
CA GLN A 105 -16.61 -21.45 21.47
C GLN A 105 -15.26 -20.73 21.70
N LYS A 106 -14.40 -20.65 20.68
CA LYS A 106 -13.15 -19.91 20.72
C LYS A 106 -13.40 -18.42 20.98
N LYS A 107 -14.30 -17.78 20.24
CA LYS A 107 -14.69 -16.38 20.44
C LYS A 107 -15.24 -16.14 21.86
N ILE A 108 -16.08 -17.05 22.38
CA ILE A 108 -16.62 -16.97 23.75
C ILE A 108 -15.48 -17.04 24.78
N LYS A 109 -14.52 -17.93 24.60
CA LYS A 109 -13.38 -18.13 25.51
C LYS A 109 -12.40 -16.95 25.48
N GLU A 110 -12.16 -16.40 24.30
CA GLU A 110 -11.24 -15.28 24.09
C GLU A 110 -11.80 -13.94 24.57
N SER A 111 -13.13 -13.79 24.65
CA SER A 111 -13.79 -12.59 25.17
C SER A 111 -13.44 -12.40 26.66
N ARG A 112 -12.70 -11.30 26.95
CA ARG A 112 -12.27 -10.95 28.32
C ARG A 112 -13.35 -10.25 29.13
N ASN A 113 -14.27 -9.55 28.45
CA ASN A 113 -15.34 -8.80 29.10
C ASN A 113 -16.66 -9.61 29.05
N TYR A 114 -17.17 -9.95 30.22
CA TYR A 114 -18.42 -10.73 30.34
C TYR A 114 -19.65 -9.96 29.82
N TYR A 115 -19.64 -8.64 29.98
CA TYR A 115 -20.78 -7.78 29.65
C TYR A 115 -20.79 -7.27 28.21
N GLU A 116 -19.67 -7.39 27.49
CA GLU A 116 -19.57 -6.96 26.10
C GLU A 116 -20.09 -8.05 25.15
N PRO A 117 -21.04 -7.72 24.24
CA PRO A 117 -21.52 -8.68 23.26
C PRO A 117 -20.39 -9.13 22.32
N ILE A 118 -20.35 -10.40 22.01
CA ILE A 118 -19.36 -11.03 21.14
C ILE A 118 -19.87 -10.95 19.70
N LEU A 119 -19.15 -10.31 18.81
CA LEU A 119 -19.46 -10.28 17.38
C LEU A 119 -19.28 -11.68 16.78
N LEU A 120 -20.38 -12.30 16.32
CA LEU A 120 -20.33 -13.59 15.63
C LEU A 120 -20.16 -13.42 14.13
N LYS A 121 -21.03 -12.62 13.50
CA LYS A 121 -21.02 -12.37 12.05
C LYS A 121 -21.56 -10.97 11.75
N SER A 122 -20.92 -10.27 10.81
CA SER A 122 -21.36 -8.98 10.29
C SER A 122 -21.82 -9.12 8.84
N ASP A 123 -22.41 -8.05 8.29
CA ASP A 123 -22.91 -7.99 6.91
C ASP A 123 -23.91 -9.10 6.57
N LEU A 124 -24.96 -9.17 7.36
CA LEU A 124 -26.01 -10.15 7.18
C LEU A 124 -26.97 -9.73 6.06
N SER A 125 -27.32 -10.67 5.19
CA SER A 125 -28.42 -10.45 4.25
C SER A 125 -29.75 -10.28 4.99
N LEU A 126 -30.67 -9.49 4.43
CA LEU A 126 -32.01 -9.30 5.00
C LEU A 126 -32.74 -10.62 5.21
N GLU A 127 -32.53 -11.60 4.33
CA GLU A 127 -33.09 -12.95 4.47
C GLU A 127 -32.58 -13.64 5.75
N LEU A 128 -31.26 -13.54 6.01
CA LEU A 128 -30.66 -14.13 7.20
C LEU A 128 -31.09 -13.39 8.47
N VAL A 129 -31.22 -12.06 8.41
CA VAL A 129 -31.76 -11.22 9.49
C VAL A 129 -33.16 -11.67 9.85
N THR A 130 -34.03 -11.87 8.86
CA THR A 130 -35.41 -12.37 9.08
C THR A 130 -35.41 -13.75 9.73
N LYS A 131 -34.60 -14.68 9.22
CA LYS A 131 -34.50 -16.04 9.80
C LYS A 131 -34.01 -16.03 11.26
N ILE A 132 -33.08 -15.12 11.59
CA ILE A 132 -32.56 -14.95 12.95
C ILE A 132 -33.67 -14.43 13.87
N GLU A 133 -34.42 -13.41 13.45
CA GLU A 133 -35.52 -12.87 14.27
C GLU A 133 -36.64 -13.88 14.47
N GLU A 134 -37.03 -14.65 13.47
CA GLU A 134 -38.03 -15.70 13.57
C GLU A 134 -37.63 -16.80 14.56
N GLN A 135 -36.32 -17.12 14.62
CA GLN A 135 -35.79 -18.20 15.44
C GLN A 135 -35.16 -17.73 16.75
N ARG A 136 -35.18 -16.42 17.03
CA ARG A 136 -34.53 -15.80 18.18
C ARG A 136 -34.87 -16.47 19.52
N ARG A 137 -36.13 -16.93 19.69
CA ARG A 137 -36.57 -17.65 20.90
C ARG A 137 -35.80 -18.95 21.21
N TYR A 138 -35.17 -19.55 20.19
CA TYR A 138 -34.35 -20.77 20.33
C TYR A 138 -32.87 -20.47 20.54
N MET A 139 -32.47 -19.19 20.45
CA MET A 139 -31.08 -18.74 20.54
C MET A 139 -30.95 -17.66 21.63
N PRO A 140 -31.08 -18.01 22.91
CA PRO A 140 -30.94 -17.04 23.99
C PRO A 140 -29.57 -16.39 23.96
N GLY A 141 -29.54 -15.06 24.12
CA GLY A 141 -28.33 -14.24 24.05
C GLY A 141 -27.94 -13.76 22.63
N VAL A 142 -28.58 -14.26 21.58
CA VAL A 142 -28.37 -13.75 20.23
C VAL A 142 -29.16 -12.45 20.02
N MET A 143 -28.48 -11.42 19.49
CA MET A 143 -29.09 -10.12 19.19
C MET A 143 -28.60 -9.61 17.83
N LEU A 144 -29.45 -8.84 17.16
CA LEU A 144 -29.07 -8.08 15.97
C LEU A 144 -28.61 -6.68 16.37
N SER A 145 -27.53 -6.23 15.75
CA SER A 145 -27.00 -4.88 15.92
C SER A 145 -26.79 -4.24 14.54
N VAL A 146 -27.16 -2.98 14.39
CA VAL A 146 -26.83 -2.21 13.20
C VAL A 146 -25.45 -1.56 13.42
N GLN A 147 -24.51 -1.85 12.54
CA GLN A 147 -23.13 -1.36 12.65
C GLN A 147 -22.69 -0.73 11.34
N PRO A 148 -21.84 0.30 11.37
CA PRO A 148 -21.22 0.83 10.16
C PRO A 148 -20.21 -0.18 9.63
N ILE A 149 -20.43 -0.68 8.42
CA ILE A 149 -19.56 -1.61 7.72
C ILE A 149 -18.70 -0.83 6.74
N ARG A 150 -17.39 -1.00 6.81
CA ARG A 150 -16.44 -0.39 5.87
C ARG A 150 -16.67 -0.93 4.47
N ASN A 151 -16.75 -0.03 3.48
CA ASN A 151 -17.03 -0.40 2.10
C ASN A 151 -16.07 0.31 1.15
N TYR A 152 -15.55 -0.47 0.19
CA TYR A 152 -14.68 -0.04 -0.88
C TYR A 152 -15.41 -0.19 -2.22
N PRO A 153 -16.16 0.85 -2.67
CA PRO A 153 -17.08 0.75 -3.81
C PRO A 153 -16.38 0.35 -5.11
N TYR A 154 -15.12 0.72 -5.25
CA TYR A 154 -14.31 0.46 -6.45
C TYR A 154 -13.39 -0.76 -6.32
N LYS A 155 -13.60 -1.57 -5.27
CA LYS A 155 -12.86 -2.82 -5.04
C LYS A 155 -11.34 -2.61 -5.07
N GLU A 156 -10.67 -3.16 -6.08
CA GLU A 156 -9.19 -3.18 -6.20
C GLU A 156 -8.56 -1.80 -6.46
N LEU A 157 -9.38 -0.77 -6.76
CA LEU A 157 -8.86 0.56 -7.12
C LEU A 157 -8.06 1.16 -5.98
N ALA A 158 -6.82 1.55 -6.28
CA ALA A 158 -5.87 2.16 -5.33
C ALA A 158 -5.69 1.36 -4.03
N VAL A 159 -5.96 0.03 -4.05
CA VAL A 159 -6.02 -0.80 -2.83
C VAL A 159 -4.75 -0.73 -2.01
N HIS A 160 -3.57 -0.61 -2.62
CA HIS A 160 -2.30 -0.54 -1.90
C HIS A 160 -2.06 0.82 -1.25
N ALA A 161 -2.63 1.90 -1.79
CA ALA A 161 -2.63 3.22 -1.17
C ALA A 161 -3.70 3.30 -0.07
N LEU A 162 -4.94 2.91 -0.36
CA LEU A 162 -6.06 2.95 0.58
C LEU A 162 -5.86 1.95 1.73
N GLY A 163 -5.48 0.72 1.40
CA GLY A 163 -5.37 -0.37 2.35
C GLY A 163 -6.70 -1.05 2.66
N TYR A 164 -6.76 -1.78 3.76
CA TYR A 164 -7.96 -2.46 4.23
C TYR A 164 -8.06 -2.44 5.76
N VAL A 165 -9.25 -2.72 6.26
CA VAL A 165 -9.53 -2.87 7.69
C VAL A 165 -9.77 -4.33 8.05
N GLY A 166 -9.58 -4.66 9.32
CA GLY A 166 -9.86 -5.98 9.85
C GLY A 166 -9.94 -5.98 11.38
N GLU A 167 -10.41 -7.06 11.96
CA GLU A 167 -10.44 -7.23 13.42
C GLU A 167 -9.03 -7.15 14.03
N VAL A 168 -8.91 -6.46 15.18
CA VAL A 168 -7.67 -6.47 15.95
C VAL A 168 -7.46 -7.87 16.54
N SER A 169 -6.27 -8.44 16.32
CA SER A 169 -5.90 -9.75 16.84
C SER A 169 -5.40 -9.67 18.29
N SER A 170 -5.50 -10.78 19.03
CA SER A 170 -4.94 -10.88 20.38
C SER A 170 -3.42 -10.59 20.39
N TYR A 171 -2.71 -11.03 19.36
CA TYR A 171 -1.27 -10.75 19.18
C TYR A 171 -0.98 -9.24 19.09
N GLU A 172 -1.76 -8.48 18.30
CA GLU A 172 -1.59 -7.03 18.14
C GLU A 172 -1.86 -6.28 19.45
N ILE A 173 -2.83 -6.74 20.25
CA ILE A 173 -3.13 -6.20 21.58
C ILE A 173 -1.98 -6.48 22.54
N GLU A 174 -1.47 -7.71 22.58
CA GLU A 174 -0.36 -8.13 23.45
C GLU A 174 0.95 -7.39 23.13
N LYS A 175 1.21 -7.13 21.86
CA LYS A 175 2.36 -6.32 21.41
C LYS A 175 2.18 -4.82 21.66
N GLY A 176 1.00 -4.37 22.12
CA GLY A 176 0.71 -2.97 22.39
C GLY A 176 0.66 -2.08 21.13
N LEU A 177 0.43 -2.70 19.95
CA LEU A 177 0.33 -1.97 18.69
C LEU A 177 -0.88 -1.03 18.69
N PHE A 178 -1.95 -1.43 19.39
CA PHE A 178 -3.15 -0.64 19.58
C PHE A 178 -3.43 -0.44 21.07
N LYS A 179 -3.31 0.80 21.54
CA LYS A 179 -3.62 1.16 22.94
C LYS A 179 -5.12 1.45 23.10
N ASN A 180 -5.71 0.96 24.20
CA ASN A 180 -7.10 1.22 24.58
C ASN A 180 -8.13 0.78 23.52
N ILE A 181 -7.84 -0.31 22.82
CA ILE A 181 -8.77 -0.89 21.84
C ILE A 181 -9.28 -2.22 22.38
N ALA A 182 -10.61 -2.38 22.36
CA ALA A 182 -11.25 -3.62 22.73
C ALA A 182 -10.99 -4.72 21.68
N GLN A 183 -10.93 -5.96 22.13
CA GLN A 183 -10.89 -7.12 21.25
C GLN A 183 -12.10 -7.12 20.32
N GLY A 184 -11.93 -7.51 19.06
CA GLY A 184 -13.00 -7.47 18.06
C GLY A 184 -13.23 -6.10 17.41
N SER A 185 -12.49 -5.05 17.82
CA SER A 185 -12.57 -3.76 17.15
C SER A 185 -11.96 -3.82 15.76
N ILE A 186 -12.54 -3.06 14.84
CA ILE A 186 -12.05 -2.92 13.48
C ILE A 186 -10.97 -1.83 13.44
N VAL A 187 -9.80 -2.19 12.91
CA VAL A 187 -8.62 -1.31 12.79
C VAL A 187 -8.05 -1.38 11.39
N GLY A 188 -7.31 -0.35 10.99
CA GLY A 188 -6.57 -0.36 9.73
C GLY A 188 -5.41 -1.36 9.76
N LYS A 189 -5.28 -2.17 8.71
CA LYS A 189 -4.26 -3.23 8.60
C LYS A 189 -3.15 -2.90 7.62
N SER A 190 -3.42 -2.10 6.61
CA SER A 190 -2.45 -1.65 5.61
C SER A 190 -2.84 -0.27 5.05
N GLY A 191 -1.97 0.31 4.25
CA GLY A 191 -2.21 1.57 3.54
C GLY A 191 -2.60 2.74 4.45
N LEU A 192 -3.36 3.68 3.91
CA LEU A 192 -3.87 4.84 4.65
C LEU A 192 -4.80 4.46 5.80
N GLU A 193 -5.56 3.36 5.63
CA GLU A 193 -6.40 2.84 6.71
C GLU A 193 -5.57 2.56 7.98
N LYS A 194 -4.33 2.08 7.83
CA LYS A 194 -3.41 1.84 8.94
C LYS A 194 -2.68 3.10 9.37
N SER A 195 -2.06 3.82 8.43
CA SER A 195 -1.26 5.02 8.74
C SER A 195 -2.07 6.10 9.45
N TYR A 196 -3.35 6.23 9.10
CA TYR A 196 -4.27 7.22 9.67
C TYR A 196 -5.38 6.58 10.54
N ASP A 197 -5.16 5.36 11.06
CA ASP A 197 -6.17 4.65 11.83
C ASP A 197 -6.74 5.46 12.99
N LYS A 198 -5.89 6.16 13.74
CA LYS A 198 -6.32 7.00 14.88
C LYS A 198 -7.25 8.14 14.47
N VAL A 199 -7.06 8.67 13.26
CA VAL A 199 -7.86 9.78 12.71
C VAL A 199 -9.16 9.25 12.15
N LEU A 200 -9.08 8.14 11.40
CA LEU A 200 -10.21 7.53 10.70
C LEU A 200 -11.18 6.81 11.63
N ARG A 201 -10.72 6.17 12.71
CA ARG A 201 -11.53 5.25 13.53
C ARG A 201 -12.61 5.95 14.36
N GLY A 202 -12.37 7.18 14.82
CA GLY A 202 -13.26 7.87 15.75
C GLY A 202 -13.21 7.30 17.17
N GLU A 203 -14.19 7.67 17.98
CA GLU A 203 -14.33 7.23 19.36
C GLU A 203 -15.73 6.62 19.55
N ASP A 204 -15.76 5.39 20.03
CA ASP A 204 -17.01 4.70 20.23
C ASP A 204 -17.81 5.31 21.37
N GLY A 205 -19.11 5.31 21.20
CA GLY A 205 -20.07 5.62 22.25
C GLY A 205 -20.39 4.41 23.11
N ALA A 206 -21.20 4.67 24.12
CA ALA A 206 -21.74 3.62 24.98
C ALA A 206 -23.13 4.01 25.49
N PHE A 207 -23.99 3.04 25.65
CA PHE A 207 -25.19 3.22 26.44
C PHE A 207 -25.21 2.22 27.59
N MET A 208 -25.73 2.68 28.72
CA MET A 208 -25.94 1.82 29.90
C MET A 208 -27.38 1.38 29.98
N GLU A 209 -27.56 0.09 30.16
CA GLU A 209 -28.87 -0.56 30.33
C GLU A 209 -28.88 -1.29 31.65
N GLU A 210 -30.02 -1.25 32.35
CA GLU A 210 -30.29 -2.12 33.47
C GLU A 210 -30.95 -3.39 32.95
N VAL A 211 -30.42 -4.53 33.32
CA VAL A 211 -30.92 -5.83 32.90
C VAL A 211 -31.40 -6.64 34.11
N ASP A 212 -32.44 -7.46 33.91
CA ASP A 212 -32.88 -8.43 34.89
C ASP A 212 -31.96 -9.67 34.92
N VAL A 213 -32.26 -10.62 35.81
CA VAL A 213 -31.50 -11.86 35.96
C VAL A 213 -31.57 -12.77 34.73
N ALA A 214 -32.48 -12.54 33.81
CA ALA A 214 -32.60 -13.24 32.54
C ALA A 214 -31.90 -12.49 31.40
N GLY A 215 -31.33 -11.29 31.68
CA GLY A 215 -30.66 -10.46 30.70
C GLY A 215 -31.58 -9.56 29.88
N ASN A 216 -32.84 -9.42 30.24
CA ASN A 216 -33.79 -8.53 29.57
C ASN A 216 -33.57 -7.10 30.04
N VAL A 217 -33.61 -6.14 29.11
CA VAL A 217 -33.49 -4.72 29.43
C VAL A 217 -34.70 -4.24 30.21
N VAL A 218 -34.49 -3.73 31.43
CA VAL A 218 -35.51 -3.18 32.32
C VAL A 218 -35.53 -1.65 32.21
N LYS A 219 -34.38 -1.02 32.01
CA LYS A 219 -34.24 0.44 31.95
C LYS A 219 -33.03 0.86 31.11
N HIS A 220 -33.20 1.93 30.33
CA HIS A 220 -32.11 2.61 29.66
C HIS A 220 -31.63 3.80 30.49
N TYR A 221 -30.33 4.00 30.56
CA TYR A 221 -29.68 5.14 31.17
C TYR A 221 -29.07 6.06 30.09
N ASP A 222 -28.41 7.12 30.52
CA ASP A 222 -27.77 8.07 29.62
C ASP A 222 -26.76 7.40 28.69
N SER A 223 -26.76 7.79 27.42
CA SER A 223 -25.84 7.30 26.40
C SER A 223 -24.75 8.31 26.11
N VAL A 224 -23.53 7.81 25.98
CA VAL A 224 -22.42 8.57 25.39
C VAL A 224 -22.48 8.37 23.87
N GLN A 225 -22.73 9.44 23.14
CA GLN A 225 -22.81 9.35 21.68
C GLN A 225 -21.44 9.05 21.08
N PRO A 226 -21.34 8.22 20.03
CA PRO A 226 -20.08 7.98 19.34
C PRO A 226 -19.61 9.23 18.62
N VAL A 227 -18.30 9.47 18.62
CA VAL A 227 -17.68 10.55 17.86
C VAL A 227 -17.14 9.94 16.56
N PRO A 228 -17.73 10.22 15.39
CA PRO A 228 -17.24 9.70 14.12
C PRO A 228 -15.79 10.09 13.84
N GLY A 229 -15.07 9.23 13.12
CA GLY A 229 -13.73 9.54 12.63
C GLY A 229 -13.71 10.72 11.68
N LYS A 230 -12.54 11.34 11.53
CA LYS A 230 -12.31 12.42 10.57
C LYS A 230 -12.12 11.84 9.18
N ASN A 231 -12.50 12.60 8.17
CA ASN A 231 -12.36 12.24 6.77
C ASN A 231 -10.97 12.59 6.25
N LEU A 232 -10.49 11.85 5.25
CA LEU A 232 -9.26 12.16 4.52
C LEU A 232 -9.62 12.64 3.11
N GLN A 233 -9.03 13.77 2.71
CA GLN A 233 -8.98 14.18 1.31
C GLN A 233 -7.58 13.90 0.78
N LEU A 234 -7.51 13.10 -0.28
CA LEU A 234 -6.26 12.65 -0.88
C LEU A 234 -5.81 13.57 -2.00
N THR A 235 -4.56 13.39 -2.42
CA THR A 235 -4.01 13.97 -3.64
C THR A 235 -4.27 13.11 -4.88
N LEU A 236 -4.72 11.86 -4.68
CA LEU A 236 -5.03 10.93 -5.76
C LEU A 236 -6.11 11.48 -6.68
N ASP A 237 -5.88 11.32 -7.97
CA ASP A 237 -6.85 11.59 -9.01
C ASP A 237 -7.54 10.28 -9.42
N PHE A 238 -8.83 10.17 -9.16
CA PHE A 238 -9.60 8.98 -9.48
C PHE A 238 -9.56 8.61 -10.96
N ARG A 239 -9.64 9.59 -11.87
CA ARG A 239 -9.65 9.34 -13.32
C ARG A 239 -8.30 8.76 -13.76
N LEU A 240 -7.20 9.42 -13.36
CA LEU A 240 -5.86 8.97 -13.69
C LEU A 240 -5.55 7.59 -13.07
N GLN A 241 -5.89 7.40 -11.79
CA GLN A 241 -5.70 6.13 -11.10
C GLN A 241 -6.41 4.98 -11.80
N LYS A 242 -7.71 5.17 -12.10
CA LYS A 242 -8.53 4.14 -12.77
C LYS A 242 -8.03 3.84 -14.18
N ALA A 243 -7.75 4.86 -14.97
CA ALA A 243 -7.24 4.67 -16.33
C ALA A 243 -5.91 3.92 -16.35
N LEU A 244 -5.00 4.23 -15.40
CA LEU A 244 -3.73 3.54 -15.29
C LEU A 244 -3.88 2.09 -14.83
N GLU A 245 -4.76 1.80 -13.90
CA GLU A 245 -5.02 0.42 -13.47
C GLU A 245 -5.61 -0.42 -14.60
N ASP A 246 -6.69 0.06 -15.22
CA ASP A 246 -7.36 -0.63 -16.31
C ASP A 246 -6.39 -0.87 -17.49
N PHE A 247 -5.62 0.15 -17.87
CA PHE A 247 -4.65 0.04 -18.95
C PHE A 247 -3.51 -0.92 -18.60
N THR A 248 -2.98 -0.84 -17.37
CA THR A 248 -1.89 -1.72 -16.92
C THR A 248 -2.31 -3.18 -16.97
N ASP A 249 -3.51 -3.54 -16.47
CA ASP A 249 -4.02 -4.90 -16.51
C ASP A 249 -4.18 -5.42 -17.94
N ASN A 250 -4.75 -4.60 -18.82
CA ASN A 250 -4.93 -4.92 -20.23
C ASN A 250 -3.57 -5.08 -20.93
N HIS A 251 -2.62 -4.20 -20.66
CA HIS A 251 -1.29 -4.24 -21.26
C HIS A 251 -0.47 -5.43 -20.76
N LEU A 252 -0.50 -5.76 -19.47
CA LEU A 252 0.10 -6.99 -18.95
C LEU A 252 -0.50 -8.24 -19.61
N ALA A 253 -1.82 -8.26 -19.81
CA ALA A 253 -2.50 -9.35 -20.52
C ALA A 253 -2.07 -9.42 -22.00
N TYR A 254 -1.92 -8.28 -22.67
CA TYR A 254 -1.40 -8.20 -24.05
C TYR A 254 0.02 -8.74 -24.15
N LEU A 255 0.94 -8.30 -23.27
CA LEU A 255 2.33 -8.75 -23.25
C LEU A 255 2.46 -10.28 -23.11
N ARG A 256 1.61 -10.88 -22.29
CA ARG A 256 1.56 -12.34 -22.13
C ARG A 256 1.00 -13.04 -23.34
N ARG A 257 -0.13 -12.56 -23.88
CA ARG A 257 -0.81 -13.21 -25.04
C ARG A 257 -0.01 -13.10 -26.32
N SER A 258 0.66 -11.97 -26.54
CA SER A 258 1.50 -11.76 -27.73
C SER A 258 2.83 -12.51 -27.70
N GLY A 259 3.21 -13.10 -26.56
CA GLY A 259 4.51 -13.73 -26.36
C GLY A 259 5.66 -12.76 -26.17
N LEU A 260 5.41 -11.43 -26.18
CA LEU A 260 6.44 -10.42 -25.95
C LEU A 260 7.04 -10.52 -24.54
N ALA A 261 6.21 -10.78 -23.53
CA ALA A 261 6.65 -11.01 -22.16
C ALA A 261 5.71 -12.04 -21.47
N PRO A 262 5.87 -13.34 -21.70
CA PRO A 262 4.94 -14.37 -21.22
C PRO A 262 4.80 -14.46 -19.71
N ARG A 263 5.77 -13.95 -18.95
CA ARG A 263 5.80 -13.96 -17.48
C ARG A 263 5.47 -12.60 -16.86
N ALA A 264 5.15 -11.56 -17.63
CA ALA A 264 4.81 -10.23 -17.12
C ALA A 264 3.44 -10.29 -16.42
N ARG A 265 3.44 -10.43 -15.08
CA ARG A 265 2.24 -10.54 -14.24
C ARG A 265 2.08 -9.37 -13.26
N ALA A 266 3.15 -8.61 -13.04
CA ALA A 266 3.19 -7.56 -12.05
C ALA A 266 3.75 -6.26 -12.63
N ALA A 267 3.23 -5.14 -12.13
CA ALA A 267 3.71 -3.81 -12.46
C ALA A 267 3.51 -2.85 -11.28
N ALA A 268 4.36 -1.83 -11.24
CA ALA A 268 4.23 -0.69 -10.35
C ALA A 268 4.24 0.60 -11.16
N VAL A 269 3.25 1.48 -10.92
CA VAL A 269 3.20 2.80 -11.55
C VAL A 269 2.97 3.85 -10.47
N VAL A 270 3.72 4.94 -10.53
CA VAL A 270 3.49 6.09 -9.67
C VAL A 270 3.53 7.38 -10.47
N ALA A 271 2.57 8.24 -10.20
CA ALA A 271 2.49 9.58 -10.78
C ALA A 271 2.56 10.64 -9.67
N LEU A 272 3.48 11.60 -9.79
CA LEU A 272 3.71 12.67 -8.82
C LEU A 272 3.55 14.05 -9.49
N ASP A 273 3.12 15.03 -8.71
CA ASP A 273 3.27 16.45 -9.04
C ASP A 273 4.66 16.92 -8.56
N PRO A 274 5.61 17.23 -9.46
CA PRO A 274 6.97 17.58 -9.08
C PRO A 274 7.08 18.90 -8.31
N ARG A 275 6.05 19.76 -8.37
CA ARG A 275 6.04 21.09 -7.75
C ARG A 275 5.84 21.04 -6.24
N ASN A 276 5.31 19.92 -5.70
CA ASN A 276 4.95 19.81 -4.29
C ASN A 276 5.06 18.41 -3.70
N GLY A 277 5.28 17.37 -4.52
CA GLY A 277 5.36 15.96 -4.09
C GLY A 277 4.00 15.25 -3.94
N ALA A 278 2.89 15.85 -4.36
CA ALA A 278 1.57 15.23 -4.31
C ALA A 278 1.51 13.97 -5.20
N VAL A 279 1.10 12.83 -4.64
CA VAL A 279 0.90 11.58 -5.40
C VAL A 279 -0.44 11.64 -6.11
N ARG A 280 -0.43 11.69 -7.45
CA ARG A 280 -1.62 11.74 -8.29
C ARG A 280 -2.18 10.36 -8.63
N ALA A 281 -1.31 9.35 -8.75
CA ALA A 281 -1.70 7.95 -8.88
C ALA A 281 -0.65 7.03 -8.27
N MET A 282 -1.09 5.91 -7.71
CA MET A 282 -0.25 4.84 -7.16
C MET A 282 -0.86 3.50 -7.51
N VAL A 283 -0.28 2.83 -8.49
CA VAL A 283 -0.75 1.54 -9.03
C VAL A 283 0.25 0.45 -8.70
N SER A 284 -0.19 -0.60 -8.04
CA SER A 284 0.57 -1.84 -7.83
C SER A 284 -0.29 -3.01 -8.30
N ARG A 285 0.19 -3.75 -9.30
CA ARG A 285 -0.57 -4.87 -9.87
C ARG A 285 0.19 -6.19 -9.67
N PRO A 286 -0.54 -7.32 -9.49
CA PRO A 286 -1.99 -7.43 -9.35
C PRO A 286 -2.49 -6.80 -8.05
N GLY A 287 -3.77 -6.36 -8.05
CA GLY A 287 -4.48 -5.90 -6.87
C GLY A 287 -5.25 -7.00 -6.16
N TYR A 288 -6.04 -6.62 -5.16
CA TYR A 288 -6.97 -7.49 -4.44
C TYR A 288 -8.18 -6.69 -3.97
N ASP A 289 -9.33 -7.35 -3.78
CA ASP A 289 -10.53 -6.69 -3.25
C ASP A 289 -10.42 -6.54 -1.72
N PRO A 290 -10.32 -5.31 -1.18
CA PRO A 290 -10.21 -5.07 0.26
C PRO A 290 -11.50 -5.44 1.02
N ASN A 291 -12.66 -5.50 0.35
CA ASN A 291 -13.91 -5.93 0.98
C ASN A 291 -13.84 -7.37 1.50
N LEU A 292 -13.00 -8.22 0.93
CA LEU A 292 -12.78 -9.59 1.41
C LEU A 292 -12.27 -9.65 2.85
N PHE A 293 -11.65 -8.58 3.35
CA PHE A 293 -11.05 -8.54 4.69
C PHE A 293 -11.98 -7.94 5.75
N VAL A 294 -12.98 -7.17 5.35
CA VAL A 294 -13.86 -6.39 6.25
C VAL A 294 -14.59 -7.30 7.26
N HIS A 295 -14.98 -8.50 6.84
CA HIS A 295 -15.72 -9.47 7.65
C HIS A 295 -14.89 -10.70 8.03
N GLY A 296 -13.57 -10.61 7.83
CA GLY A 296 -12.67 -11.76 7.90
C GLY A 296 -12.60 -12.51 6.58
N ILE A 297 -11.38 -12.69 6.10
CA ILE A 297 -11.14 -13.35 4.81
C ILE A 297 -11.33 -14.87 4.92
N SER A 298 -11.97 -15.48 3.92
CA SER A 298 -12.08 -16.94 3.83
C SER A 298 -10.72 -17.59 3.63
N SER A 299 -10.51 -18.81 4.15
CA SER A 299 -9.27 -19.56 3.91
C SER A 299 -8.98 -19.77 2.41
N LYS A 300 -10.03 -19.91 1.60
CA LYS A 300 -9.92 -20.05 0.14
C LYS A 300 -9.36 -18.77 -0.50
N ASP A 301 -9.93 -17.60 -0.17
CA ASP A 301 -9.50 -16.32 -0.72
C ASP A 301 -8.12 -15.93 -0.19
N TRP A 302 -7.85 -16.19 1.10
CA TRP A 302 -6.54 -15.98 1.67
C TRP A 302 -5.46 -16.79 0.94
N ASN A 303 -5.68 -18.08 0.74
CA ASN A 303 -4.72 -18.95 0.03
C ASN A 303 -4.52 -18.50 -1.43
N ARG A 304 -5.59 -18.06 -2.10
CA ARG A 304 -5.50 -17.53 -3.47
C ARG A 304 -4.62 -16.28 -3.55
N ILE A 305 -4.76 -15.35 -2.59
CA ILE A 305 -4.02 -14.09 -2.59
C ILE A 305 -2.60 -14.26 -2.05
N ASN A 306 -2.45 -15.02 -0.96
CA ASN A 306 -1.18 -15.15 -0.25
C ASN A 306 -0.16 -16.06 -0.97
N ASN A 307 -0.65 -17.03 -1.75
CA ASN A 307 0.21 -17.97 -2.48
C ASN A 307 0.41 -17.60 -3.96
N ASP A 308 -0.01 -16.41 -4.37
CA ASP A 308 0.24 -15.89 -5.72
C ASP A 308 1.67 -15.34 -5.82
N ASP A 309 2.48 -15.90 -6.72
CA ASP A 309 3.87 -15.51 -6.97
C ASP A 309 4.04 -14.06 -7.46
N ALA A 310 2.94 -13.41 -7.87
CA ALA A 310 2.94 -11.99 -8.21
C ALA A 310 2.74 -11.08 -6.97
N TYR A 311 2.60 -11.66 -5.78
CA TYR A 311 2.51 -10.96 -4.49
C TYR A 311 1.47 -9.83 -4.46
N PRO A 312 0.16 -10.13 -4.59
CA PRO A 312 -0.89 -9.11 -4.65
C PRO A 312 -0.97 -8.19 -3.42
N LEU A 313 -0.58 -8.67 -2.24
CA LEU A 313 -0.61 -7.88 -0.99
C LEU A 313 0.51 -6.85 -0.89
N ASN A 314 1.54 -6.97 -1.74
CA ASN A 314 2.71 -6.10 -1.66
C ASN A 314 2.50 -4.79 -2.42
N ASN A 315 2.69 -3.66 -1.74
CA ASN A 315 2.73 -2.35 -2.41
C ASN A 315 4.08 -2.17 -3.13
N LYS A 316 4.14 -2.63 -4.37
CA LYS A 316 5.37 -2.60 -5.17
C LYS A 316 5.93 -1.19 -5.40
N VAL A 317 5.09 -0.15 -5.28
CA VAL A 317 5.53 1.23 -5.49
C VAL A 317 6.49 1.70 -4.40
N ILE A 318 6.26 1.29 -3.15
CA ILE A 318 7.04 1.76 -1.99
C ILE A 318 7.91 0.68 -1.35
N SER A 319 7.61 -0.60 -1.59
CA SER A 319 8.33 -1.73 -0.99
C SER A 319 8.97 -2.68 -1.99
N GLY A 320 8.61 -2.62 -3.27
CA GLY A 320 9.30 -3.36 -4.34
C GLY A 320 10.69 -2.75 -4.58
N GLU A 321 11.73 -3.57 -4.50
CA GLU A 321 13.10 -3.16 -4.73
C GLU A 321 13.60 -3.73 -6.05
N TYR A 322 13.97 -2.85 -6.98
CA TYR A 322 14.39 -3.22 -8.33
C TYR A 322 15.71 -2.53 -8.67
N PRO A 323 16.59 -3.17 -9.47
CA PRO A 323 17.70 -2.44 -10.08
C PRO A 323 17.14 -1.29 -10.94
N PRO A 324 17.61 -0.05 -10.78
CA PRO A 324 17.11 1.09 -11.56
C PRO A 324 17.48 1.03 -13.04
N GLY A 325 18.46 0.22 -13.41
CA GLY A 325 18.96 0.13 -14.78
C GLY A 325 19.34 1.49 -15.35
N SER A 326 19.19 1.67 -16.64
CA SER A 326 19.60 2.89 -17.36
C SER A 326 18.94 4.19 -16.88
N THR A 327 17.93 4.15 -16.02
CA THR A 327 17.38 5.37 -15.39
C THR A 327 18.37 5.98 -14.41
N PHE A 328 19.27 5.18 -13.83
CA PHE A 328 20.32 5.63 -12.92
C PHE A 328 21.44 6.41 -13.61
N LYS A 329 21.54 6.36 -14.94
CA LYS A 329 22.51 7.15 -15.74
C LYS A 329 22.38 8.65 -15.49
N ILE A 330 21.21 9.10 -15.06
CA ILE A 330 20.97 10.49 -14.61
C ILE A 330 21.86 10.82 -13.40
N VAL A 331 21.95 9.92 -12.43
CA VAL A 331 22.79 10.11 -11.23
C VAL A 331 24.28 10.08 -11.59
N THR A 332 24.69 9.12 -12.41
CA THR A 332 26.09 8.98 -12.86
C THR A 332 26.52 10.18 -13.69
N GLY A 333 25.67 10.65 -14.61
CA GLY A 333 25.89 11.85 -15.38
C GLY A 333 26.03 13.10 -14.52
N SER A 334 25.11 13.27 -13.56
CA SER A 334 25.17 14.39 -12.61
C SER A 334 26.47 14.38 -11.81
N ALA A 335 26.90 13.24 -11.30
CA ALA A 335 28.16 13.10 -10.58
C ALA A 335 29.37 13.47 -11.48
N ALA A 336 29.34 13.07 -12.76
CA ALA A 336 30.43 13.38 -13.70
C ALA A 336 30.54 14.87 -13.99
N PHE A 337 29.42 15.57 -14.16
CA PHE A 337 29.45 17.04 -14.38
C PHE A 337 29.85 17.80 -13.12
N GLU A 338 29.27 17.49 -11.97
CA GLU A 338 29.59 18.16 -10.71
C GLU A 338 31.06 18.02 -10.31
N LEU A 339 31.70 16.93 -10.70
CA LEU A 339 33.11 16.66 -10.45
C LEU A 339 34.03 17.08 -11.61
N ASN A 340 33.51 17.75 -12.66
CA ASN A 340 34.24 18.15 -13.87
C ASN A 340 34.99 16.98 -14.53
N LYS A 341 34.37 15.79 -14.58
CA LYS A 341 34.92 14.57 -15.19
C LYS A 341 34.59 14.42 -16.66
N VAL A 342 33.65 15.23 -17.16
CA VAL A 342 33.21 15.24 -18.57
C VAL A 342 32.68 16.62 -18.94
N GLY A 343 32.92 17.04 -20.19
CA GLY A 343 32.29 18.20 -20.80
C GLY A 343 31.01 17.81 -21.57
N LEU A 344 30.03 18.72 -21.68
CA LEU A 344 28.76 18.44 -22.36
C LEU A 344 28.94 17.93 -23.79
N ASN A 345 29.88 18.54 -24.54
CA ASN A 345 30.19 18.22 -25.92
C ASN A 345 31.46 17.37 -26.07
N GLU A 346 32.02 16.86 -24.97
CA GLU A 346 33.17 15.97 -25.01
C GLU A 346 32.78 14.64 -25.65
N PRO A 347 33.42 14.26 -26.79
CA PRO A 347 33.08 13.00 -27.42
C PRO A 347 33.80 11.83 -26.74
N ILE A 348 33.08 10.73 -26.51
CA ILE A 348 33.63 9.45 -26.10
C ILE A 348 33.27 8.43 -27.18
N TYR A 349 34.23 7.57 -27.56
CA TYR A 349 34.03 6.55 -28.59
C TYR A 349 33.43 5.29 -27.99
N ASP A 350 32.30 4.88 -28.51
CA ASP A 350 31.68 3.58 -28.24
C ASP A 350 32.05 2.58 -29.34
N GLY A 351 32.87 1.59 -29.00
CA GLY A 351 33.23 0.45 -29.83
C GLY A 351 32.43 -0.81 -29.58
N GLY A 352 31.27 -0.71 -28.93
CA GLY A 352 30.41 -1.82 -28.54
C GLY A 352 30.74 -2.42 -27.17
N PHE A 353 32.02 -2.35 -26.75
CA PHE A 353 32.51 -2.85 -25.45
C PHE A 353 33.54 -1.89 -24.87
N HIS A 354 33.61 -1.85 -23.54
CA HIS A 354 34.57 -0.95 -22.86
C HIS A 354 35.97 -1.54 -22.85
N PRO A 355 37.03 -0.76 -23.26
CA PRO A 355 38.40 -1.30 -23.44
C PRO A 355 39.01 -1.93 -22.19
N LEU A 356 38.70 -1.40 -20.99
CA LEU A 356 39.25 -1.92 -19.73
C LEU A 356 38.54 -3.20 -19.25
N VAL A 357 37.30 -3.45 -19.70
CA VAL A 357 36.52 -4.62 -19.35
C VAL A 357 35.74 -5.11 -20.58
N PRO A 358 36.41 -5.82 -21.51
CA PRO A 358 35.85 -6.19 -22.84
C PRO A 358 34.62 -7.11 -22.80
N THR A 359 34.25 -7.59 -21.63
CA THR A 359 33.00 -8.36 -21.41
C THR A 359 31.81 -7.46 -21.11
N MET A 360 32.02 -6.15 -20.92
CA MET A 360 30.96 -5.18 -20.58
C MET A 360 30.77 -4.21 -21.75
N GLY A 361 29.54 -4.18 -22.26
CA GLY A 361 29.20 -3.41 -23.45
C GLY A 361 27.73 -3.09 -23.57
N ASN A 362 27.32 -2.68 -24.75
CA ASN A 362 25.94 -2.44 -25.11
C ASN A 362 25.17 -3.74 -25.27
N ALA A 363 23.84 -3.69 -25.16
CA ALA A 363 23.00 -4.83 -25.46
C ALA A 363 23.25 -5.33 -26.88
N GLY A 364 23.57 -6.61 -27.03
CA GLY A 364 23.91 -7.20 -28.33
C GLY A 364 25.27 -6.75 -28.93
N GLY A 365 26.09 -6.00 -28.20
CA GLY A 365 27.40 -5.52 -28.68
C GLY A 365 27.28 -4.43 -29.75
N GLU A 366 26.19 -3.67 -29.76
CA GLU A 366 25.95 -2.58 -30.70
C GLU A 366 27.04 -1.52 -30.60
N VAL A 367 27.52 -1.03 -31.75
CA VAL A 367 28.57 0.01 -31.86
C VAL A 367 27.91 1.32 -32.28
N LEU A 368 27.96 2.35 -31.41
CA LEU A 368 27.33 3.64 -31.68
C LEU A 368 28.31 4.73 -32.09
N GLY A 369 29.62 4.46 -32.04
CA GLY A 369 30.69 5.39 -32.50
C GLY A 369 30.93 6.56 -31.53
N TRP A 370 31.15 7.75 -32.08
CA TRP A 370 31.43 8.96 -31.27
C TRP A 370 30.13 9.55 -30.71
N LEU A 371 30.01 9.61 -29.41
CA LEU A 371 28.84 10.14 -28.70
C LEU A 371 29.24 11.28 -27.77
N THR A 372 28.35 12.28 -27.67
CA THR A 372 28.39 13.28 -26.59
C THR A 372 27.42 12.87 -25.50
N PHE A 373 27.41 13.55 -24.35
CA PHE A 373 26.53 13.19 -23.23
C PHE A 373 25.05 13.12 -23.63
N ILE A 374 24.57 14.11 -24.40
CA ILE A 374 23.15 14.17 -24.79
C ILE A 374 22.77 12.95 -25.65
N SER A 375 23.56 12.64 -26.68
CA SER A 375 23.30 11.48 -27.54
C SER A 375 23.45 10.16 -26.80
N ALA A 376 24.45 10.02 -25.93
CA ALA A 376 24.66 8.82 -25.12
C ALA A 376 23.49 8.56 -24.14
N LEU A 377 22.93 9.62 -23.52
CA LEU A 377 21.77 9.48 -22.63
C LEU A 377 20.52 9.16 -23.45
N ALA A 378 20.30 9.81 -24.59
CA ALA A 378 19.14 9.59 -25.47
C ALA A 378 19.09 8.17 -26.05
N MET A 379 20.24 7.65 -26.50
CA MET A 379 20.37 6.29 -27.04
C MET A 379 20.58 5.23 -25.96
N SER A 380 20.73 5.67 -24.71
CA SER A 380 20.96 4.78 -23.56
C SER A 380 22.26 3.98 -23.63
N ASP A 381 23.32 4.54 -24.21
CA ASP A 381 24.62 3.90 -24.38
C ASP A 381 25.21 3.44 -23.02
N ASN A 382 25.72 2.21 -22.95
CA ASN A 382 26.32 1.69 -21.73
C ASN A 382 27.83 2.04 -21.68
N VAL A 383 28.54 1.96 -22.79
CA VAL A 383 30.00 2.13 -22.86
C VAL A 383 30.40 3.54 -22.45
N TYR A 384 29.63 4.55 -22.88
CA TYR A 384 29.79 5.93 -22.44
C TYR A 384 29.67 6.05 -20.91
N PHE A 385 28.62 5.44 -20.31
CA PHE A 385 28.38 5.52 -18.88
C PHE A 385 29.31 4.62 -18.05
N TYR A 386 29.88 3.56 -18.61
CA TYR A 386 30.99 2.83 -17.99
C TYR A 386 32.23 3.71 -17.88
N GLU A 387 32.56 4.46 -18.93
CA GLU A 387 33.67 5.41 -18.89
C GLU A 387 33.43 6.55 -17.89
N LEU A 388 32.18 7.08 -17.80
CA LEU A 388 31.86 8.05 -16.76
C LEU A 388 32.01 7.42 -15.36
N GLY A 389 31.55 6.17 -15.17
CA GLY A 389 31.74 5.43 -13.92
C GLY A 389 33.20 5.26 -13.55
N ASN A 390 34.06 4.96 -14.53
CA ASN A 390 35.49 4.87 -14.36
C ASN A 390 36.12 6.18 -13.87
N ARG A 391 35.72 7.30 -14.46
CA ARG A 391 36.27 8.65 -14.14
C ARG A 391 35.74 9.16 -12.78
N VAL A 392 34.51 8.85 -12.43
CA VAL A 392 33.82 9.30 -11.19
C VAL A 392 34.20 8.46 -9.99
N GLY A 393 34.22 7.14 -10.16
CA GLY A 393 34.44 6.16 -9.11
C GLY A 393 33.21 5.92 -8.21
N ILE A 394 33.12 4.71 -7.64
CA ILE A 394 31.93 4.25 -6.90
C ILE A 394 31.56 5.12 -5.69
N ASP A 395 32.55 5.62 -4.96
CA ASP A 395 32.30 6.40 -3.74
C ASP A 395 31.56 7.71 -4.06
N ASN A 396 31.87 8.34 -5.19
CA ASN A 396 31.18 9.53 -5.68
C ASN A 396 29.81 9.19 -6.28
N ILE A 397 29.70 8.11 -7.06
CA ILE A 397 28.40 7.63 -7.57
C ILE A 397 27.45 7.40 -6.38
N ALA A 398 27.90 6.71 -5.34
CA ALA A 398 27.11 6.46 -4.13
C ALA A 398 26.75 7.76 -3.39
N LYS A 399 27.65 8.75 -3.34
CA LYS A 399 27.37 10.07 -2.77
C LYS A 399 26.21 10.76 -3.50
N TYR A 400 26.28 10.84 -4.83
CA TYR A 400 25.24 11.51 -5.63
C TYR A 400 23.93 10.72 -5.63
N ALA A 401 23.97 9.39 -5.59
CA ALA A 401 22.76 8.58 -5.39
C ALA A 401 22.01 8.98 -4.11
N ARG A 402 22.71 9.16 -3.00
CA ARG A 402 22.09 9.61 -1.73
C ARG A 402 21.57 11.05 -1.81
N ILE A 403 22.27 11.96 -2.52
CA ILE A 403 21.79 13.33 -2.76
C ILE A 403 20.43 13.30 -3.47
N TYR A 404 20.24 12.42 -4.45
CA TYR A 404 18.96 12.21 -5.13
C TYR A 404 17.93 11.43 -4.28
N GLY A 405 18.31 10.92 -3.10
CA GLY A 405 17.41 10.26 -2.15
C GLY A 405 17.37 8.74 -2.23
N PHE A 406 18.28 8.09 -2.97
CA PHE A 406 18.40 6.64 -2.95
C PHE A 406 19.06 6.14 -1.65
N GLY A 407 18.70 4.94 -1.21
CA GLY A 407 19.18 4.35 0.03
C GLY A 407 18.48 4.85 1.29
N GLU A 408 17.48 5.71 1.16
CA GLU A 408 16.68 6.30 2.25
C GLU A 408 15.19 6.18 1.94
N LYS A 409 14.37 6.20 2.98
CA LYS A 409 12.92 6.31 2.81
C LYS A 409 12.58 7.70 2.26
N THR A 410 11.63 7.76 1.33
CA THR A 410 11.13 9.05 0.81
C THR A 410 10.33 9.83 1.83
N GLY A 411 9.79 9.12 2.84
CA GLY A 411 8.97 9.67 3.90
C GLY A 411 7.50 9.84 3.50
N ILE A 412 7.05 9.12 2.48
CA ILE A 412 5.62 9.08 2.14
C ILE A 412 4.78 8.68 3.36
N ASP A 413 3.59 9.21 3.47
CA ASP A 413 2.66 9.01 4.58
C ASP A 413 2.00 7.60 4.60
N LEU A 414 2.76 6.59 4.19
CA LEU A 414 2.43 5.17 4.26
C LEU A 414 3.46 4.38 5.06
N GLU A 415 3.02 3.35 5.75
CA GLU A 415 3.91 2.38 6.38
C GLU A 415 4.44 1.35 5.38
N GLY A 416 5.56 0.69 5.72
CA GLY A 416 6.11 -0.40 4.92
C GLY A 416 7.00 0.04 3.75
N GLU A 417 7.42 1.31 3.72
CA GLU A 417 8.37 1.80 2.72
C GLU A 417 9.75 1.18 2.90
N SER A 418 10.34 0.69 1.80
CA SER A 418 11.70 0.18 1.74
C SER A 418 12.71 1.30 1.48
N ARG A 419 13.95 1.10 1.95
CA ARG A 419 15.06 2.03 1.74
C ARG A 419 15.78 1.83 0.41
N GLY A 420 15.61 0.65 -0.21
CA GLY A 420 16.50 0.27 -1.30
C GLY A 420 17.94 0.09 -0.85
N LEU A 421 18.84 -0.07 -1.81
CA LEU A 421 20.26 -0.29 -1.56
C LEU A 421 21.09 0.56 -2.55
N VAL A 422 22.05 1.31 -2.05
CA VAL A 422 23.04 2.04 -2.86
C VAL A 422 24.33 1.26 -2.90
N ALA A 423 24.76 0.86 -4.08
CA ALA A 423 26.01 0.16 -4.32
C ALA A 423 27.20 0.92 -3.72
N SER A 424 28.04 0.25 -2.95
CA SER A 424 29.26 0.78 -2.36
C SER A 424 30.21 -0.34 -1.96
N LYS A 425 31.50 -0.02 -1.78
CA LYS A 425 32.50 -0.96 -1.27
C LYS A 425 32.10 -1.58 0.06
N HIS A 426 31.53 -0.74 0.95
CA HIS A 426 31.04 -1.18 2.25
C HIS A 426 29.91 -2.19 2.14
N VAL A 427 28.90 -1.89 1.32
CA VAL A 427 27.75 -2.79 1.09
C VAL A 427 28.20 -4.15 0.55
N LYS A 428 29.10 -4.16 -0.45
CA LYS A 428 29.61 -5.41 -1.01
C LYS A 428 30.35 -6.25 0.04
N ARG A 429 31.21 -5.59 0.83
CA ARG A 429 31.96 -6.26 1.90
C ARG A 429 31.05 -6.82 3.00
N GLU A 430 30.05 -6.05 3.41
CA GLU A 430 29.14 -6.42 4.51
C GLU A 430 28.21 -7.58 4.12
N ILE A 431 27.66 -7.58 2.89
CA ILE A 431 26.61 -8.54 2.48
C ILE A 431 27.22 -9.78 1.81
N TRP A 432 28.29 -9.63 1.01
CA TRP A 432 28.87 -10.72 0.21
C TRP A 432 30.27 -11.13 0.63
N ASP A 433 30.89 -10.42 1.57
CA ASP A 433 32.27 -10.65 2.04
C ASP A 433 33.31 -10.65 0.90
N GLU A 434 33.09 -9.79 -0.09
CA GLU A 434 33.94 -9.65 -1.27
C GLU A 434 34.53 -8.25 -1.42
N ASP A 435 35.73 -8.15 -2.02
CA ASP A 435 36.34 -6.88 -2.40
C ASP A 435 35.70 -6.29 -3.65
N TRP A 436 35.66 -4.95 -3.68
CA TRP A 436 35.14 -4.19 -4.84
C TRP A 436 36.06 -4.30 -6.04
N ARG A 437 35.49 -4.56 -7.22
CA ARG A 437 36.19 -4.65 -8.51
C ARG A 437 35.74 -3.55 -9.46
N LEU A 438 36.54 -3.26 -10.52
CA LEU A 438 36.16 -2.24 -11.51
C LEU A 438 34.82 -2.55 -12.20
N GLY A 439 34.56 -3.81 -12.53
CA GLY A 439 33.28 -4.24 -13.11
C GLY A 439 32.07 -3.93 -12.22
N ASP A 440 32.22 -3.95 -10.89
CA ASP A 440 31.15 -3.54 -9.98
C ASP A 440 30.84 -2.05 -10.11
N THR A 441 31.88 -1.19 -10.35
CA THR A 441 31.68 0.23 -10.62
C THR A 441 30.95 0.46 -11.93
N PHE A 442 31.26 -0.30 -12.97
CA PHE A 442 30.59 -0.21 -14.26
C PHE A 442 29.12 -0.62 -14.15
N ASN A 443 28.84 -1.76 -13.53
CA ASN A 443 27.46 -2.16 -13.24
C ASN A 443 26.71 -1.09 -12.44
N ALA A 444 27.32 -0.57 -11.38
CA ALA A 444 26.71 0.47 -10.57
C ALA A 444 26.43 1.76 -11.35
N ALA A 445 27.33 2.15 -12.27
CA ALA A 445 27.21 3.37 -13.08
C ALA A 445 25.99 3.35 -14.03
N ILE A 446 25.52 2.17 -14.43
CA ILE A 446 24.32 2.00 -15.25
C ILE A 446 23.10 1.50 -14.44
N GLY A 447 23.20 1.55 -13.10
CA GLY A 447 22.09 1.17 -12.22
C GLY A 447 21.83 -0.32 -12.09
N GLN A 448 22.86 -1.14 -12.30
CA GLN A 448 22.82 -2.58 -12.14
C GLN A 448 23.64 -3.04 -10.92
N GLY A 449 23.86 -4.33 -10.78
CA GLY A 449 24.64 -4.91 -9.70
C GLY A 449 23.97 -4.77 -8.34
N PHE A 450 24.61 -4.05 -7.41
CA PHE A 450 24.14 -3.92 -6.03
C PHE A 450 23.17 -2.75 -5.79
N ASN A 451 22.78 -2.01 -6.83
CA ASN A 451 21.77 -0.95 -6.69
C ASN A 451 20.36 -1.53 -6.68
N LEU A 452 19.59 -1.21 -5.65
CA LEU A 452 18.17 -1.51 -5.55
C LEU A 452 17.39 -0.25 -5.17
N THR A 453 16.32 0.03 -5.89
CA THR A 453 15.49 1.23 -5.68
C THR A 453 14.00 0.88 -5.73
N THR A 454 13.19 1.68 -5.03
CA THR A 454 11.74 1.59 -5.19
C THR A 454 11.27 2.51 -6.33
N PRO A 455 10.13 2.21 -6.98
CA PRO A 455 9.50 3.13 -7.94
C PRO A 455 9.28 4.54 -7.37
N MET A 456 8.95 4.65 -6.08
CA MET A 456 8.78 5.95 -5.41
C MET A 456 10.10 6.73 -5.31
N GLN A 457 11.22 6.08 -5.03
CA GLN A 457 12.53 6.74 -5.05
C GLN A 457 12.90 7.22 -6.44
N LEU A 458 12.62 6.43 -7.48
CA LEU A 458 12.81 6.86 -8.87
C LEU A 458 11.95 8.07 -9.23
N ALA A 459 10.69 8.09 -8.76
CA ALA A 459 9.78 9.21 -8.98
C ALA A 459 10.25 10.49 -8.25
N MET A 460 10.80 10.34 -7.04
CA MET A 460 11.39 11.46 -6.30
C MET A 460 12.64 12.00 -7.01
N MET A 461 13.57 11.14 -7.44
CA MET A 461 14.73 11.54 -8.23
C MET A 461 14.31 12.28 -9.49
N LEU A 462 13.33 11.76 -10.22
CA LEU A 462 12.84 12.39 -11.44
C LEU A 462 12.14 13.72 -11.17
N SER A 463 11.41 13.84 -10.06
CA SER A 463 10.79 15.09 -9.63
C SER A 463 11.82 16.18 -9.37
N ILE A 464 12.95 15.82 -8.76
CA ILE A 464 14.08 16.73 -8.53
C ILE A 464 14.63 17.26 -9.85
N VAL A 465 14.82 16.40 -10.86
CA VAL A 465 15.27 16.83 -12.19
C VAL A 465 14.23 17.71 -12.86
N ALA A 466 12.97 17.32 -12.80
CA ALA A 466 11.86 18.03 -13.44
C ALA A 466 11.64 19.44 -12.89
N ASN A 467 11.78 19.64 -11.59
CA ASN A 467 11.48 20.92 -10.92
C ASN A 467 12.67 21.84 -10.71
N GLY A 468 13.86 21.50 -11.27
CA GLY A 468 15.05 22.32 -11.13
C GLY A 468 15.85 22.11 -9.85
N GLY A 469 15.77 20.94 -9.22
CA GLY A 469 16.65 20.55 -8.11
C GLY A 469 16.03 20.58 -6.72
N ILE A 470 14.72 20.67 -6.59
CA ILE A 470 14.04 20.71 -5.29
C ILE A 470 13.52 19.31 -4.92
N LYS A 471 13.95 18.81 -3.76
CA LYS A 471 13.49 17.54 -3.17
C LYS A 471 12.27 17.81 -2.30
N TYR A 472 11.08 17.36 -2.72
CA TYR A 472 9.85 17.33 -1.92
C TYR A 472 9.59 15.96 -1.33
N GLN A 473 8.98 15.90 -0.16
CA GLN A 473 8.47 14.68 0.44
C GLN A 473 7.18 14.26 -0.28
N PRO A 474 7.09 13.04 -0.84
CA PRO A 474 5.85 12.54 -1.41
C PRO A 474 4.75 12.38 -0.36
N TYR A 475 3.49 12.59 -0.74
CA TYR A 475 2.36 12.42 0.17
C TYR A 475 1.05 12.09 -0.56
N LEU A 476 0.16 11.43 0.15
CA LEU A 476 -1.17 11.03 -0.31
C LEU A 476 -2.29 11.85 0.34
N VAL A 477 -2.19 12.19 1.63
CA VAL A 477 -3.24 12.92 2.35
C VAL A 477 -2.99 14.42 2.23
N ASP A 478 -3.89 15.13 1.54
CA ASP A 478 -3.79 16.59 1.44
C ASP A 478 -4.40 17.27 2.66
N ASN A 479 -5.63 16.90 3.02
CA ASN A 479 -6.35 17.48 4.13
C ASN A 479 -7.02 16.41 4.99
N ILE A 480 -7.11 16.68 6.29
CA ILE A 480 -7.97 15.98 7.23
C ILE A 480 -9.20 16.87 7.43
N LEU A 481 -10.39 16.32 7.20
CA LEU A 481 -11.64 17.08 7.24
C LEU A 481 -12.54 16.60 8.38
N ASN A 482 -13.32 17.54 8.92
CA ASN A 482 -14.47 17.19 9.76
C ASN A 482 -15.54 16.48 8.93
N ARG A 483 -16.53 15.89 9.60
CA ARG A 483 -17.63 15.19 8.94
C ARG A 483 -18.47 16.09 8.03
N ASP A 484 -18.57 17.36 8.37
CA ASP A 484 -19.27 18.40 7.58
C ASP A 484 -18.47 18.92 6.40
N GLY A 485 -17.28 18.38 6.14
CA GLY A 485 -16.39 18.78 5.05
C GLY A 485 -15.49 19.96 5.37
N THR A 486 -15.61 20.57 6.56
CA THR A 486 -14.71 21.67 6.97
C THR A 486 -13.32 21.14 7.27
N LEU A 487 -12.28 21.96 7.04
CA LEU A 487 -10.91 21.61 7.34
C LEU A 487 -10.71 21.41 8.85
N PHE A 488 -10.23 20.23 9.23
CA PHE A 488 -9.80 19.95 10.61
C PHE A 488 -8.31 20.24 10.79
N GLU A 489 -7.48 19.66 9.91
CA GLU A 489 -6.03 19.79 9.98
C GLU A 489 -5.42 19.59 8.59
N LYS A 490 -4.33 20.31 8.31
CA LYS A 490 -3.46 20.02 7.17
C LYS A 490 -2.21 19.30 7.69
N PRO A 491 -1.94 18.05 7.26
CA PRO A 491 -0.77 17.31 7.73
C PRO A 491 0.51 18.10 7.48
N LYS A 492 1.37 18.17 8.51
CA LYS A 492 2.67 18.83 8.40
C LYS A 492 3.58 18.05 7.46
N ARG A 493 4.23 18.75 6.56
CA ARG A 493 5.19 18.20 5.58
C ARG A 493 6.50 18.93 5.68
N ALA A 494 7.59 18.27 5.32
CA ALA A 494 8.88 18.94 5.15
C ALA A 494 8.80 19.91 3.96
N GLU A 495 9.35 21.10 4.14
CA GLU A 495 9.50 22.05 3.04
C GLU A 495 10.43 21.48 1.96
N GLY A 496 10.19 21.88 0.70
CA GLY A 496 11.04 21.51 -0.41
C GLY A 496 12.48 22.03 -0.17
N LYS A 497 13.46 21.17 -0.38
CA LYS A 497 14.86 21.48 -0.14
C LYS A 497 15.67 21.30 -1.43
N HIS A 498 16.43 22.33 -1.83
CA HIS A 498 17.39 22.20 -2.93
C HIS A 498 18.44 21.14 -2.58
N ILE A 499 18.72 20.26 -3.54
CA ILE A 499 19.83 19.32 -3.44
C ILE A 499 21.16 19.99 -3.81
N ASP A 500 22.26 19.36 -3.40
CA ASP A 500 23.62 19.83 -3.70
C ASP A 500 24.04 19.37 -5.11
N VAL A 501 23.35 19.90 -6.12
CA VAL A 501 23.62 19.73 -7.57
C VAL A 501 23.34 21.07 -8.24
N SER A 502 24.25 21.50 -9.11
CA SER A 502 24.14 22.78 -9.82
C SER A 502 22.97 22.79 -10.80
N GLN A 503 22.36 23.97 -11.00
CA GLN A 503 21.30 24.14 -12.01
C GLN A 503 21.74 23.73 -13.40
N GLN A 504 22.99 24.03 -13.75
CA GLN A 504 23.57 23.66 -15.03
C GLN A 504 23.57 22.13 -15.24
N THR A 505 23.95 21.37 -14.23
CA THR A 505 23.90 19.90 -14.29
C THR A 505 22.45 19.39 -14.43
N ILE A 506 21.51 19.94 -13.68
CA ILE A 506 20.08 19.61 -13.83
C ILE A 506 19.62 19.88 -15.26
N ASP A 507 19.97 21.02 -15.84
CA ASP A 507 19.59 21.38 -17.21
C ASP A 507 20.21 20.43 -18.26
N TYR A 508 21.42 19.94 -18.05
CA TYR A 508 22.03 18.92 -18.92
C TYR A 508 21.27 17.58 -18.84
N MET A 509 20.83 17.19 -17.63
CA MET A 509 19.98 15.98 -17.47
C MET A 509 18.64 16.16 -18.19
N ARG A 510 18.00 17.32 -18.05
CA ARG A 510 16.73 17.66 -18.74
C ARG A 510 16.88 17.61 -20.27
N GLN A 511 17.95 18.14 -20.82
CA GLN A 511 18.25 18.11 -22.26
C GLN A 511 18.41 16.68 -22.77
N GLY A 512 19.21 15.85 -22.09
CA GLY A 512 19.40 14.45 -22.47
C GLY A 512 18.14 13.61 -22.39
N MET A 513 17.32 13.84 -21.35
CA MET A 513 16.03 13.18 -21.21
C MET A 513 14.99 13.63 -22.25
N SER A 514 15.02 14.92 -22.65
CA SER A 514 14.16 15.43 -23.71
C SER A 514 14.52 14.79 -25.06
N ALA A 515 15.81 14.62 -25.34
CA ALA A 515 16.29 13.94 -26.55
C ALA A 515 15.85 12.46 -26.64
N THR A 516 15.64 11.78 -25.51
CA THR A 516 15.15 10.37 -25.48
C THR A 516 13.77 10.20 -26.12
N THR A 517 12.91 11.21 -26.03
CA THR A 517 11.51 11.18 -26.51
C THR A 517 11.35 11.87 -27.87
N GLN A 518 12.43 12.37 -28.46
CA GLN A 518 12.49 12.98 -29.78
C GLN A 518 12.99 11.97 -30.84
N GLU A 519 12.99 12.37 -32.10
CA GLU A 519 13.50 11.58 -33.21
C GLU A 519 14.97 11.13 -32.95
N GLY A 520 15.25 9.87 -33.16
CA GLY A 520 16.53 9.23 -32.83
C GLY A 520 16.69 8.77 -31.38
N GLY A 521 15.78 9.08 -30.49
CA GLY A 521 15.76 8.57 -29.11
C GLY A 521 15.04 7.24 -28.96
N THR A 522 15.30 6.54 -27.84
CA THR A 522 14.71 5.22 -27.56
C THR A 522 13.20 5.20 -27.33
N ALA A 523 12.56 6.38 -27.24
CA ALA A 523 11.12 6.53 -27.01
C ALA A 523 10.49 7.62 -27.91
N ALA A 524 10.91 7.69 -29.17
CA ALA A 524 10.47 8.71 -30.13
C ALA A 524 8.94 8.80 -30.33
N TYR A 525 8.20 7.71 -30.09
CA TYR A 525 6.73 7.71 -30.21
C TYR A 525 6.01 8.67 -29.24
N PHE A 526 6.67 9.11 -28.15
CA PHE A 526 6.13 10.14 -27.26
C PHE A 526 6.03 11.53 -27.93
N SER A 527 6.72 11.77 -29.04
CA SER A 527 6.58 13.00 -29.83
C SER A 527 5.19 13.21 -30.42
N GLN A 528 4.33 12.19 -30.43
CA GLN A 528 2.93 12.26 -30.86
C GLN A 528 2.03 12.95 -29.81
N LEU A 529 2.49 13.11 -28.58
CA LEU A 529 1.75 13.83 -27.54
C LEU A 529 1.71 15.34 -27.83
N PRO A 530 0.61 16.04 -27.44
CA PRO A 530 0.41 17.47 -27.79
C PRO A 530 1.39 18.42 -27.12
N LYS A 531 2.05 17.98 -26.06
CA LYS A 531 3.12 18.72 -25.38
C LYS A 531 4.36 17.86 -25.25
N PRO A 532 5.58 18.44 -25.41
CA PRO A 532 6.80 17.71 -25.23
C PRO A 532 6.93 17.15 -23.80
N ILE A 533 7.36 15.91 -23.71
CA ILE A 533 7.78 15.30 -22.46
C ILE A 533 9.23 14.89 -22.51
N ALA A 534 9.86 14.71 -21.36
CA ALA A 534 11.22 14.18 -21.24
C ALA A 534 11.18 12.84 -20.52
N GLY A 535 11.95 11.87 -20.96
CA GLY A 535 11.91 10.53 -20.39
C GLY A 535 13.22 9.77 -20.46
N LYS A 536 13.24 8.59 -19.86
CA LYS A 536 14.34 7.64 -19.92
C LYS A 536 13.83 6.21 -19.84
N THR A 537 14.20 5.40 -20.80
CA THR A 537 14.00 3.96 -20.77
C THR A 537 14.97 3.29 -19.82
N GLY A 538 14.53 2.22 -19.17
CA GLY A 538 15.36 1.35 -18.37
C GLY A 538 15.07 -0.10 -18.69
N THR A 539 16.08 -0.95 -18.57
CA THR A 539 15.98 -2.40 -18.56
C THR A 539 16.86 -2.88 -17.43
N ALA A 540 16.26 -3.60 -16.49
CA ALA A 540 16.97 -4.09 -15.32
C ALA A 540 17.11 -5.60 -15.41
N GLU A 541 18.34 -6.09 -15.38
CA GLU A 541 18.64 -7.52 -15.39
C GLU A 541 17.96 -8.23 -14.19
N ASN A 542 17.43 -9.41 -14.44
CA ASN A 542 16.79 -10.25 -13.45
C ASN A 542 17.35 -11.66 -13.53
N SER A 543 18.08 -12.08 -12.50
CA SER A 543 18.70 -13.42 -12.42
C SER A 543 17.70 -14.58 -12.40
N HIS A 544 16.43 -14.31 -12.10
CA HIS A 544 15.38 -15.31 -11.93
C HIS A 544 14.38 -15.33 -13.09
N GLY A 545 14.64 -14.62 -14.18
CA GLY A 545 13.73 -14.56 -15.32
C GLY A 545 14.12 -13.54 -16.37
N ARG A 546 13.12 -13.06 -17.09
CA ARG A 546 13.33 -11.97 -18.05
C ARG A 546 13.55 -10.67 -17.33
N ASP A 547 14.29 -9.74 -17.93
CA ASP A 547 14.54 -8.42 -17.40
C ASP A 547 13.27 -7.66 -17.05
N HIS A 548 13.36 -6.76 -16.07
CA HIS A 548 12.28 -5.82 -15.77
C HIS A 548 12.33 -4.65 -16.75
N GLY A 549 11.17 -4.29 -17.30
CA GLY A 549 11.04 -3.11 -18.16
C GLY A 549 10.71 -1.88 -17.33
N LEU A 550 11.52 -0.82 -17.44
CA LEU A 550 11.34 0.45 -16.72
C LEU A 550 11.16 1.62 -17.68
N PHE A 551 10.32 2.55 -17.31
CA PHE A 551 10.23 3.84 -17.99
C PHE A 551 9.92 4.95 -16.99
N VAL A 552 10.68 6.04 -17.08
CA VAL A 552 10.47 7.25 -16.27
C VAL A 552 10.30 8.45 -17.19
N ALA A 553 9.34 9.31 -16.92
CA ALA A 553 9.11 10.53 -17.72
C ALA A 553 8.48 11.64 -16.89
N TYR A 554 8.72 12.88 -17.33
CA TYR A 554 8.04 14.05 -16.80
C TYR A 554 7.57 14.97 -17.93
N GLY A 555 6.55 15.74 -17.66
CA GLY A 555 6.06 16.72 -18.63
C GLY A 555 4.96 17.64 -18.08
N PRO A 556 4.63 18.70 -18.84
CA PRO A 556 5.36 19.22 -20.03
C PRO A 556 6.82 19.59 -19.69
N VAL A 557 7.70 19.61 -20.72
CA VAL A 557 9.15 19.90 -20.49
C VAL A 557 9.38 21.31 -19.96
N GLU A 558 8.62 22.29 -20.47
CA GLU A 558 8.78 23.70 -20.11
C GLU A 558 8.29 24.00 -18.69
N ASP A 559 7.13 23.46 -18.33
CA ASP A 559 6.50 23.63 -17.01
C ASP A 559 6.05 22.26 -16.49
N PRO A 560 6.92 21.49 -15.82
CA PRO A 560 6.64 20.14 -15.40
C PRO A 560 5.55 20.08 -14.33
N GLU A 561 4.42 19.41 -14.65
CA GLU A 561 3.28 19.22 -13.77
C GLU A 561 3.08 17.75 -13.36
N LEU A 562 3.61 16.82 -14.13
CA LEU A 562 3.47 15.39 -13.88
C LEU A 562 4.80 14.66 -14.09
N VAL A 563 5.15 13.82 -13.14
CA VAL A 563 6.21 12.82 -13.20
C VAL A 563 5.57 11.45 -13.16
N VAL A 564 5.96 10.54 -14.03
CA VAL A 564 5.46 9.16 -14.06
C VAL A 564 6.61 8.18 -14.11
N VAL A 565 6.56 7.19 -13.24
CA VAL A 565 7.49 6.04 -13.22
C VAL A 565 6.69 4.76 -13.36
N CYS A 566 7.11 3.89 -14.26
CA CYS A 566 6.53 2.57 -14.45
C CYS A 566 7.61 1.50 -14.45
N ILE A 567 7.36 0.42 -13.73
CA ILE A 567 8.14 -0.83 -13.75
C ILE A 567 7.21 -1.97 -14.09
N VAL A 568 7.57 -2.79 -15.08
CA VAL A 568 6.88 -4.04 -15.42
C VAL A 568 7.82 -5.19 -15.13
N GLU A 569 7.46 -6.01 -14.16
CA GLU A 569 8.26 -7.18 -13.78
C GLU A 569 8.31 -8.20 -14.93
N GLN A 570 9.51 -8.66 -15.25
CA GLN A 570 9.78 -9.61 -16.34
C GLN A 570 9.22 -9.15 -17.71
N GLY A 571 9.11 -7.82 -17.90
CA GLY A 571 8.55 -7.20 -19.09
C GLY A 571 9.50 -7.14 -20.28
N GLY A 572 10.81 -7.28 -20.04
CA GLY A 572 11.86 -7.08 -21.06
C GLY A 572 12.16 -5.60 -21.26
N PHE A 573 12.18 -5.13 -22.52
CA PHE A 573 12.55 -3.75 -22.81
C PHE A 573 11.55 -2.72 -22.27
N GLY A 574 12.08 -1.68 -21.61
CA GLY A 574 11.27 -0.63 -21.00
C GLY A 574 10.37 0.12 -21.99
N SER A 575 10.85 0.38 -23.21
CA SER A 575 10.07 1.04 -24.26
C SER A 575 8.81 0.26 -24.67
N THR A 576 8.85 -1.07 -24.64
CA THR A 576 7.75 -1.95 -25.02
C THR A 576 6.84 -2.28 -23.83
N ALA A 577 7.41 -2.52 -22.65
CA ALA A 577 6.66 -2.99 -21.49
C ALA A 577 6.10 -1.84 -20.64
N ALA A 578 6.93 -0.86 -20.28
CA ALA A 578 6.57 0.23 -19.37
C ALA A 578 6.15 1.52 -20.10
N GLY A 579 6.75 1.78 -21.24
CA GLY A 579 6.50 3.01 -22.02
C GLY A 579 5.04 3.24 -22.39
N PRO A 580 4.28 2.26 -22.92
CA PRO A 580 2.86 2.43 -23.24
C PRO A 580 2.01 2.81 -22.02
N ILE A 581 2.34 2.31 -20.83
CA ILE A 581 1.64 2.67 -19.59
C ILE A 581 1.93 4.13 -19.21
N VAL A 582 3.20 4.56 -19.34
CA VAL A 582 3.60 5.96 -19.10
C VAL A 582 2.97 6.89 -20.15
N TYR A 583 2.93 6.47 -21.41
CA TYR A 583 2.23 7.22 -22.47
C TYR A 583 0.76 7.44 -22.12
N LYS A 584 0.08 6.39 -21.66
CA LYS A 584 -1.32 6.46 -21.20
C LYS A 584 -1.51 7.45 -20.06
N ALA A 585 -0.57 7.53 -19.12
CA ALA A 585 -0.64 8.51 -18.03
C ALA A 585 -0.65 9.95 -18.56
N PHE A 586 0.24 10.27 -19.50
CA PHE A 586 0.28 11.62 -20.11
C PHE A 586 -0.92 11.88 -21.01
N GLU A 587 -1.40 10.88 -21.74
CA GLU A 587 -2.64 10.99 -22.53
C GLU A 587 -3.81 11.41 -21.63
N GLU A 588 -4.03 10.72 -20.49
CA GLU A 588 -5.12 11.04 -19.58
C GLU A 588 -4.91 12.41 -18.88
N PHE A 589 -3.69 12.72 -18.49
CA PHE A 589 -3.35 14.01 -17.93
C PHE A 589 -3.62 15.16 -18.92
N PHE A 590 -3.25 14.99 -20.20
CA PHE A 590 -3.48 16.02 -21.21
C PHE A 590 -4.95 16.17 -21.60
N LYS A 591 -5.74 15.09 -21.53
CA LYS A 591 -7.21 15.16 -21.66
C LYS A 591 -7.82 15.96 -20.52
N GLU A 592 -7.42 15.71 -19.26
CA GLU A 592 -7.87 16.49 -18.09
C GLU A 592 -7.59 17.99 -18.25
N ARG A 593 -6.45 18.35 -18.86
CA ARG A 593 -6.06 19.73 -19.14
C ARG A 593 -6.75 20.34 -20.39
N GLY A 594 -7.53 19.56 -21.12
CA GLY A 594 -8.15 19.99 -22.38
C GLY A 594 -7.15 20.19 -23.53
N TRP A 595 -5.94 19.61 -23.42
CA TRP A 595 -4.92 19.65 -24.47
C TRP A 595 -5.06 18.53 -25.49
N MET A 596 -5.85 17.51 -25.17
CA MET A 596 -6.29 16.46 -26.08
C MET A 596 -7.82 16.35 -26.03
N PRO A 597 -8.49 16.07 -27.16
CA PRO A 597 -9.92 15.79 -27.14
C PRO A 597 -10.22 14.52 -26.33
N GLU A 598 -11.31 14.52 -25.60
CA GLU A 598 -11.85 13.27 -25.04
C GLU A 598 -12.28 12.39 -26.23
N GLN A 599 -11.73 11.20 -26.35
CA GLN A 599 -12.24 10.22 -27.29
C GLN A 599 -13.64 9.83 -26.82
N GLU A 600 -14.65 9.99 -27.67
CA GLU A 600 -15.96 9.38 -27.41
C GLU A 600 -15.75 7.89 -27.17
N PRO A 601 -16.42 7.27 -26.17
CA PRO A 601 -16.31 5.85 -25.97
C PRO A 601 -16.67 5.14 -27.27
N GLU A 602 -15.72 4.41 -27.85
CA GLU A 602 -15.99 3.54 -28.99
C GLU A 602 -17.21 2.69 -28.63
N LYS A 603 -18.30 2.90 -29.34
CA LYS A 603 -19.43 1.96 -29.31
C LYS A 603 -18.82 0.61 -29.74
N GLU A 604 -18.85 -0.35 -28.83
CA GLU A 604 -18.47 -1.74 -29.14
C GLU A 604 -19.12 -2.17 -30.45
N SER A 605 -18.42 -2.00 -31.56
CA SER A 605 -18.73 -2.69 -32.80
C SER A 605 -18.17 -4.11 -32.62
N LEU A 606 -19.07 -5.05 -32.38
CA LEU A 606 -18.84 -6.49 -32.52
C LEU A 606 -18.47 -6.80 -33.98
N ASN A 607 -17.29 -6.40 -34.43
CA ASN A 607 -16.60 -6.87 -35.61
C ASN A 607 -15.17 -6.30 -35.63
N ALA A 608 -14.30 -6.85 -34.80
CA ALA A 608 -12.88 -6.58 -34.89
C ALA A 608 -12.24 -7.60 -35.86
N THR A 609 -12.19 -7.26 -37.11
CA THR A 609 -11.14 -7.76 -38.00
C THR A 609 -9.84 -7.02 -37.62
N ALA A 610 -8.80 -7.79 -37.41
CA ALA A 610 -7.47 -7.35 -37.08
C ALA A 610 -6.93 -6.38 -38.15
N ASP A 611 -6.75 -5.11 -37.76
CA ASP A 611 -5.81 -4.20 -38.41
C ASP A 611 -5.47 -3.08 -37.39
N SER A 612 -4.41 -3.30 -36.61
CA SER A 612 -3.71 -2.25 -35.91
C SER A 612 -2.36 -2.06 -36.59
N PRO A 613 -1.90 -0.82 -36.82
CA PRO A 613 -0.65 -0.57 -37.49
C PRO A 613 0.50 -1.13 -36.64
N ALA A 614 1.19 -2.11 -37.18
CA ALA A 614 2.42 -2.64 -36.63
C ALA A 614 3.47 -1.49 -36.59
N VAL A 615 3.91 -1.14 -35.39
CA VAL A 615 5.14 -0.38 -35.21
C VAL A 615 6.27 -1.26 -35.70
N ALA A 616 6.84 -0.90 -36.84
CA ALA A 616 7.96 -1.62 -37.45
C ALA A 616 9.18 -1.47 -36.56
N SER A 617 9.62 -2.56 -35.96
CA SER A 617 10.98 -2.72 -35.47
C SER A 617 11.94 -2.83 -36.65
N PRO A 618 13.11 -2.20 -36.65
CA PRO A 618 14.09 -2.42 -37.69
C PRO A 618 14.57 -3.88 -37.62
N ALA A 619 14.44 -4.58 -38.74
CA ALA A 619 14.90 -5.94 -38.91
C ALA A 619 16.44 -5.98 -38.86
N PRO A 620 17.06 -7.02 -38.29
CA PRO A 620 18.50 -7.22 -38.41
C PRO A 620 18.84 -7.57 -39.85
N SER A 621 19.77 -6.81 -40.44
CA SER A 621 20.34 -7.06 -41.76
C SER A 621 21.10 -8.40 -41.75
N THR A 622 20.57 -9.41 -42.42
CA THR A 622 21.30 -10.63 -42.71
C THR A 622 22.27 -10.38 -43.87
N SER A 623 23.56 -10.24 -43.57
CA SER A 623 24.62 -10.39 -44.58
C SER A 623 24.91 -11.89 -44.71
N SER A 624 24.48 -12.47 -45.82
CA SER A 624 24.88 -13.79 -46.26
C SER A 624 26.33 -13.82 -46.73
N ALA A 625 27.24 -14.38 -45.94
CA ALA A 625 28.56 -14.79 -46.40
C ALA A 625 28.51 -16.29 -46.66
N THR A 626 28.49 -16.67 -47.93
CA THR A 626 28.73 -18.01 -48.43
C THR A 626 30.18 -18.40 -48.15
N ALA A 627 30.40 -19.36 -47.27
CA ALA A 627 31.69 -20.04 -47.15
C ALA A 627 31.51 -21.49 -47.56
N THR A 628 32.18 -21.81 -48.68
CA THR A 628 32.34 -23.15 -49.25
C THR A 628 33.13 -24.06 -48.33
N SER A 629 32.55 -25.23 -48.06
CA SER A 629 33.14 -26.36 -47.36
C SER A 629 34.20 -27.06 -48.24
N THR A 630 35.39 -27.31 -47.70
CA THR A 630 36.22 -28.48 -48.06
C THR A 630 36.84 -29.01 -46.76
N ALA A 631 36.41 -30.20 -46.40
CA ALA A 631 37.15 -31.05 -45.47
C ALA A 631 38.37 -31.70 -46.15
N PRO A 632 39.38 -32.10 -45.37
CA PRO A 632 39.84 -33.49 -45.48
C PRO A 632 39.96 -34.17 -44.11
N ALA A 633 39.77 -35.49 -44.22
CA ALA A 633 39.98 -36.47 -43.20
C ALA A 633 41.43 -36.61 -42.73
N GLN A 634 41.62 -36.73 -41.41
CA GLN A 634 42.33 -37.82 -40.71
C GLN A 634 42.10 -37.61 -39.20
#